data_1a5065c90dc24a0220de6b64bb0ba6c0
#
_entry.id   1a5065c90dc24a0220de6b64bb0ba6c0
#
_cell.length_a   1.000
_cell.length_b   1.000
_cell.length_c   1.000
_cell.angle_alpha   90.00
_cell.angle_beta   90.00
_cell.angle_gamma   90.00
#
_symmetry.space_group_name_H-M   'P 1'
#
loop_
_entity.id
_entity.type
_entity.pdbx_description
1 polymer ?
#
loop_
_entity_poly.entity_id
_entity_poly.type
_entity_poly.pdbx_seq_one_letter_code
_entity_poly.pdbx_strand_id
1 'polypeptide(L)'
;MKKKAIEKIPYLKLPENVKKGAKYVGTTAVKVVGHEKHLFLEVYRNKKASREIPLVRIVLTKKDFGSYFPEQEEWNRKKIKINGRLLWNGEEDCRDDWQQLEKKNILRTEEDLERIKSFCKTTIWKEERWWGYIEHHQNCITRTERSRIEVRKYERRQTALEERSRNTKILPEAKILKTADERWFHQEHHLYYKKYGNWVQITCSKCGGVTDARWKAGDSYESQFQQIVQEPRKNKTGKCPMCGVYGIYKCQGKAEHDCGKRMYLFLGQKYKTTGMVMRYVEVTKEWKLELIAGENGTEMHGAYEELSGVEIARAYFEPGKDVQIDYHKHNPYSGKDFWDDCNLSGNYHIRIEEAPILADTYKEMKDTMFQYSALKEYAAVVGKVNPIEYFERYEQTPQIEMLVKLGLLDVVNELVNYRYGIVADENARQPDTFLGIRKERVKQLIKWKGSIRVLKVMQTEKRMGQTWTEEQIEKLAETQLSYGQIETATKYMSLQKLMNRIEKYSGCQFTTACSSAEQVIRDTANTYMDYIGMRLALGYDMNNTVYQQPRDLRAAHDKMVQESNREKMDERIREAEQKYSNIRSNYRKLRNIYFYEDDAYMIRPARSAKEIVEEGRILHHCVGGDNYLRKHNDGRSYILMLRFKDKTEEPYITVEISSNKPEIIQWHGERDRKPDAKNMQKWLKHYLKQLKEKQEMLAKTA
;
A
#
# COMPACT_ATOMS: atom_id res chain seq x y z
N MET A 1 33.75 -22.32 13.99
CA MET A 1 34.14 -23.71 13.61
C MET A 1 35.33 -23.68 12.66
N LYS A 2 36.40 -24.50 12.92
CA LYS A 2 37.62 -24.56 12.10
C LYS A 2 37.44 -25.54 10.94
N LYS A 3 36.86 -25.11 9.82
CA LYS A 3 36.46 -25.93 8.66
C LYS A 3 37.61 -26.83 8.16
N LYS A 4 38.77 -26.27 7.83
CA LYS A 4 39.96 -27.02 7.34
C LYS A 4 40.45 -28.13 8.30
N ALA A 5 40.31 -27.95 9.62
CA ALA A 5 40.66 -28.99 10.58
C ALA A 5 39.63 -30.12 10.61
N ILE A 6 38.35 -29.81 10.35
CA ILE A 6 37.25 -30.79 10.30
C ILE A 6 37.31 -31.64 9.04
N GLU A 7 37.67 -31.04 7.90
CA GLU A 7 37.86 -31.75 6.62
C GLU A 7 38.90 -32.86 6.70
N LYS A 8 39.98 -32.65 7.48
CA LYS A 8 41.06 -33.63 7.71
C LYS A 8 40.66 -34.83 8.59
N ILE A 9 39.51 -34.77 9.25
CA ILE A 9 39.02 -35.84 10.10
C ILE A 9 38.47 -36.96 9.21
N PRO A 10 38.97 -38.20 9.34
CA PRO A 10 38.45 -39.33 8.56
C PRO A 10 36.98 -39.55 8.75
N TYR A 11 36.30 -39.98 7.68
CA TYR A 11 34.88 -40.31 7.71
C TYR A 11 34.58 -41.49 8.64
N LEU A 12 33.36 -41.46 9.16
CA LEU A 12 32.88 -42.51 10.07
C LEU A 12 32.59 -43.79 9.27
N LYS A 13 33.14 -44.92 9.70
CA LYS A 13 32.91 -46.21 9.03
C LYS A 13 31.48 -46.70 9.25
N LEU A 14 30.77 -47.06 8.18
CA LEU A 14 29.49 -47.77 8.25
C LEU A 14 29.71 -49.29 8.36
N PRO A 15 28.96 -50.01 9.21
CA PRO A 15 29.01 -51.46 9.24
C PRO A 15 28.32 -52.05 8.03
N GLU A 16 28.61 -53.34 7.78
CA GLU A 16 28.06 -54.07 6.63
C GLU A 16 26.55 -54.32 6.70
N ASN A 17 25.99 -54.47 7.90
CA ASN A 17 24.57 -54.80 8.09
C ASN A 17 23.72 -53.56 8.38
N VAL A 18 22.99 -53.10 7.40
CA VAL A 18 22.01 -52.02 7.53
C VAL A 18 20.61 -52.55 7.20
N LYS A 19 19.58 -52.10 7.94
CA LYS A 19 18.17 -52.48 7.73
C LYS A 19 17.77 -52.40 6.26
N LYS A 20 17.21 -53.48 5.72
CA LYS A 20 16.63 -53.49 4.37
C LYS A 20 15.50 -52.46 4.27
N GLY A 21 15.50 -51.66 3.19
CA GLY A 21 14.45 -50.69 2.91
C GLY A 21 14.81 -49.25 3.23
N ALA A 22 15.84 -48.97 4.01
CA ALA A 22 16.33 -47.60 4.22
C ALA A 22 17.09 -47.08 2.99
N LYS A 23 16.80 -45.86 2.56
CA LYS A 23 17.50 -45.20 1.46
C LYS A 23 18.79 -44.54 1.93
N TYR A 24 18.76 -43.97 3.14
CA TYR A 24 19.87 -43.26 3.76
C TYR A 24 20.13 -43.76 5.19
N VAL A 25 21.39 -43.76 5.60
CA VAL A 25 21.84 -44.17 6.93
C VAL A 25 22.71 -43.12 7.53
N GLY A 26 22.32 -42.65 8.72
CA GLY A 26 23.10 -41.72 9.53
C GLY A 26 23.92 -42.42 10.60
N THR A 27 25.15 -41.99 10.82
CA THR A 27 25.97 -42.39 11.95
C THR A 27 26.62 -41.18 12.60
N THR A 28 26.86 -41.27 13.90
CA THR A 28 27.34 -40.11 14.68
C THR A 28 28.62 -40.40 15.46
N ALA A 29 29.39 -39.41 15.72
CA ALA A 29 30.50 -39.42 16.68
C ALA A 29 30.68 -38.07 17.34
N VAL A 30 31.11 -38.07 18.60
CA VAL A 30 31.54 -36.86 19.28
C VAL A 30 33.06 -36.84 19.32
N LYS A 31 33.67 -35.83 18.71
CA LYS A 31 35.13 -35.66 18.70
C LYS A 31 35.52 -34.28 19.23
N VAL A 32 36.70 -34.16 19.81
CA VAL A 32 37.27 -32.88 20.22
C VAL A 32 38.13 -32.36 19.07
N VAL A 33 37.83 -31.17 18.59
CA VAL A 33 38.60 -30.47 17.54
C VAL A 33 39.10 -29.15 18.12
N GLY A 34 40.42 -29.06 18.34
CA GLY A 34 40.99 -28.01 19.17
C GLY A 34 40.57 -28.22 20.62
N HIS A 35 39.88 -27.22 21.21
CA HIS A 35 39.42 -27.29 22.62
C HIS A 35 37.89 -27.45 22.72
N GLU A 36 37.17 -27.70 21.60
CA GLU A 36 35.70 -27.74 21.56
C GLU A 36 35.19 -29.10 21.13
N LYS A 37 34.13 -29.61 21.81
CA LYS A 37 33.45 -30.83 21.44
C LYS A 37 32.54 -30.57 20.20
N HIS A 38 32.67 -31.43 19.21
CA HIS A 38 31.89 -31.40 17.98
C HIS A 38 31.10 -32.69 17.88
N LEU A 39 29.80 -32.58 17.57
CA LEU A 39 28.98 -33.72 17.09
C LEU A 39 29.11 -33.77 15.58
N PHE A 40 29.57 -34.93 15.09
CA PHE A 40 29.60 -35.27 13.69
C PHE A 40 28.40 -36.15 13.41
N LEU A 41 27.60 -35.83 12.43
CA LEU A 41 26.59 -36.71 11.82
C LEU A 41 26.94 -36.86 10.35
N GLU A 42 27.22 -38.10 9.95
CA GLU A 42 27.48 -38.42 8.54
C GLU A 42 26.35 -39.25 7.98
N VAL A 43 25.86 -38.88 6.82
CA VAL A 43 24.76 -39.54 6.17
C VAL A 43 25.21 -40.13 4.84
N TYR A 44 24.93 -41.41 4.67
CA TYR A 44 25.33 -42.20 3.51
C TYR A 44 24.13 -42.71 2.75
N ARG A 45 24.28 -42.89 1.42
CA ARG A 45 23.32 -43.73 0.64
C ARG A 45 23.48 -45.17 1.02
N ASN A 46 22.38 -45.88 1.24
CA ASN A 46 22.38 -47.32 1.62
C ASN A 46 22.65 -48.24 0.42
N LYS A 47 23.67 -47.95 -0.41
CA LYS A 47 24.15 -48.80 -1.51
C LYS A 47 25.62 -49.20 -1.22
N LYS A 48 25.99 -50.48 -1.42
CA LYS A 48 27.35 -50.99 -1.11
C LYS A 48 28.47 -50.14 -1.68
N ALA A 49 28.34 -49.66 -2.92
CA ALA A 49 29.35 -48.85 -3.61
C ALA A 49 29.48 -47.41 -3.09
N SER A 50 28.55 -46.93 -2.24
CA SER A 50 28.49 -45.50 -1.81
C SER A 50 28.71 -45.32 -0.30
N ARG A 51 29.40 -46.28 0.36
CA ARG A 51 29.55 -46.29 1.82
C ARG A 51 30.88 -45.71 2.32
N GLU A 52 31.77 -45.32 1.42
CA GLU A 52 33.09 -44.80 1.77
C GLU A 52 33.04 -43.28 1.99
N ILE A 53 32.27 -42.58 1.19
CA ILE A 53 32.14 -41.11 1.25
C ILE A 53 30.69 -40.77 1.62
N PRO A 54 30.46 -39.98 2.68
CA PRO A 54 29.10 -39.53 3.02
C PRO A 54 28.57 -38.51 2.03
N LEU A 55 27.26 -38.53 1.83
CA LEU A 55 26.57 -37.48 1.08
C LEU A 55 26.74 -36.10 1.75
N VAL A 56 26.70 -36.10 3.08
CA VAL A 56 26.85 -34.88 3.88
C VAL A 56 27.46 -35.25 5.22
N ARG A 57 28.40 -34.41 5.67
CA ARG A 57 28.92 -34.37 7.02
C ARG A 57 28.34 -33.14 7.75
N ILE A 58 27.41 -33.36 8.64
CA ILE A 58 26.82 -32.30 9.48
C ILE A 58 27.62 -32.23 10.77
N VAL A 59 28.08 -31.02 11.10
CA VAL A 59 28.88 -30.75 12.28
C VAL A 59 28.21 -29.74 13.16
N LEU A 60 28.00 -30.07 14.41
CA LEU A 60 27.43 -29.18 15.42
C LEU A 60 28.46 -28.93 16.53
N THR A 61 28.52 -27.68 16.96
CA THR A 61 29.17 -27.28 18.21
C THR A 61 28.16 -26.64 19.16
N LYS A 62 28.53 -26.21 20.34
CA LYS A 62 27.64 -25.46 21.25
C LYS A 62 27.19 -24.12 20.67
N LYS A 63 27.96 -23.51 19.78
CA LYS A 63 27.76 -22.12 19.30
C LYS A 63 27.70 -21.99 17.78
N ASP A 64 28.00 -23.05 17.04
CA ASP A 64 28.08 -23.00 15.59
C ASP A 64 27.67 -24.34 14.95
N PHE A 65 27.31 -24.33 13.67
CA PHE A 65 27.01 -25.53 12.91
C PHE A 65 27.35 -25.32 11.42
N GLY A 66 27.51 -26.42 10.72
CA GLY A 66 27.72 -26.42 9.26
C GLY A 66 27.55 -27.81 8.67
N SER A 67 27.25 -27.87 7.38
CA SER A 67 27.16 -29.09 6.61
C SER A 67 28.21 -29.05 5.51
N TYR A 68 29.07 -30.07 5.46
CA TYR A 68 30.07 -30.25 4.42
C TYR A 68 29.57 -31.34 3.43
N PHE A 69 29.62 -31.02 2.16
CA PHE A 69 29.23 -31.90 1.07
C PHE A 69 30.50 -32.39 0.36
N PRO A 70 30.96 -33.61 0.61
CA PRO A 70 32.23 -34.09 0.10
C PRO A 70 32.33 -34.17 -1.42
N GLU A 71 31.26 -34.55 -2.13
CA GLU A 71 31.23 -34.61 -3.58
C GLU A 71 31.42 -33.24 -4.26
N GLN A 72 31.08 -32.15 -3.56
CA GLN A 72 31.14 -30.79 -4.07
C GLN A 72 32.27 -30.00 -3.41
N GLU A 73 32.94 -30.56 -2.42
CA GLU A 73 33.95 -29.92 -1.58
C GLU A 73 33.46 -28.58 -0.94
N GLU A 74 32.14 -28.44 -0.72
CA GLU A 74 31.49 -27.21 -0.31
C GLU A 74 30.96 -27.28 1.13
N TRP A 75 31.19 -26.19 1.88
CA TRP A 75 30.58 -25.93 3.17
C TRP A 75 29.34 -25.08 3.05
N ASN A 76 28.24 -25.55 3.64
CA ASN A 76 26.99 -24.83 3.68
C ASN A 76 26.49 -24.72 5.13
N ARG A 77 25.93 -23.57 5.48
CA ARG A 77 25.28 -23.35 6.78
C ARG A 77 23.75 -23.52 6.69
N LYS A 78 23.27 -24.35 5.78
CA LYS A 78 21.87 -24.71 5.67
C LYS A 78 21.45 -25.54 6.88
N LYS A 79 20.29 -25.19 7.45
CA LYS A 79 19.69 -25.96 8.54
C LYS A 79 19.05 -27.23 7.97
N ILE A 80 19.07 -28.28 8.75
CA ILE A 80 18.22 -29.46 8.49
C ILE A 80 16.77 -29.00 8.63
N LYS A 81 15.99 -29.15 7.58
CA LYS A 81 14.55 -28.95 7.63
C LYS A 81 13.83 -30.28 7.69
N ILE A 82 12.73 -30.32 8.44
CA ILE A 82 11.87 -31.47 8.64
C ILE A 82 11.41 -32.13 7.31
N ASN A 83 11.30 -31.33 6.25
CA ASN A 83 10.88 -31.83 4.91
C ASN A 83 12.01 -32.42 4.04
N GLY A 84 13.15 -32.75 4.60
CA GLY A 84 14.24 -33.47 3.91
C GLY A 84 14.99 -32.71 2.82
N ARG A 85 14.42 -31.62 2.26
CA ARG A 85 14.95 -30.90 1.09
C ARG A 85 16.37 -30.38 1.20
N LEU A 86 16.88 -30.20 2.41
CA LEU A 86 18.18 -29.58 2.65
C LEU A 86 19.27 -30.55 3.09
N LEU A 87 18.89 -31.77 3.46
CA LEU A 87 19.85 -32.84 3.74
C LEU A 87 20.58 -33.29 2.48
N TRP A 88 19.87 -33.30 1.35
CA TRP A 88 20.28 -34.01 0.14
C TRP A 88 20.37 -33.13 -1.12
N ASN A 89 20.59 -31.85 -1.01
CA ASN A 89 20.71 -30.94 -2.16
C ASN A 89 19.56 -31.00 -3.19
N GLY A 90 18.35 -31.31 -2.76
CA GLY A 90 17.17 -31.22 -3.62
C GLY A 90 16.78 -32.51 -4.37
N GLU A 91 17.41 -33.63 -4.12
CA GLU A 91 17.08 -34.90 -4.80
C GLU A 91 15.74 -35.52 -4.40
N GLU A 92 15.04 -34.98 -3.39
CA GLU A 92 13.75 -35.54 -2.93
C GLU A 92 12.61 -34.50 -2.89
N ASP A 93 11.46 -34.93 -3.43
CA ASP A 93 10.23 -34.13 -3.44
C ASP A 93 9.62 -34.04 -2.02
N CYS A 94 9.22 -32.85 -1.62
CA CYS A 94 8.67 -32.53 -0.28
C CYS A 94 7.29 -33.12 -0.01
N ARG A 95 6.73 -33.90 -0.89
CA ARG A 95 5.38 -34.47 -0.77
C ARG A 95 5.32 -35.76 -0.03
N ASP A 96 6.47 -36.28 0.41
CA ASP A 96 6.49 -37.54 1.17
C ASP A 96 5.95 -37.31 2.58
N ASP A 97 5.01 -38.17 2.98
CA ASP A 97 4.47 -38.26 4.32
C ASP A 97 5.59 -38.59 5.35
N TRP A 98 5.44 -38.05 6.57
CA TRP A 98 6.37 -38.21 7.70
C TRP A 98 6.76 -39.69 7.95
N GLN A 99 5.82 -40.58 7.83
CA GLN A 99 6.04 -42.01 8.03
C GLN A 99 6.97 -42.61 6.94
N GLN A 100 6.93 -42.06 5.74
CA GLN A 100 7.84 -42.51 4.66
C GLN A 100 9.24 -41.94 4.84
N LEU A 101 9.38 -40.72 5.33
CA LEU A 101 10.67 -40.11 5.67
C LEU A 101 11.38 -40.86 6.79
N GLU A 102 10.66 -41.34 7.80
CA GLU A 102 11.22 -42.14 8.88
C GLU A 102 11.73 -43.51 8.40
N LYS A 103 11.04 -44.11 7.45
CA LYS A 103 11.49 -45.38 6.85
C LYS A 103 12.70 -45.23 5.93
N LYS A 104 12.82 -44.06 5.28
CA LYS A 104 13.91 -43.76 4.34
C LYS A 104 15.19 -43.33 5.05
N ASN A 105 15.07 -42.64 6.18
CA ASN A 105 16.17 -42.00 6.92
C ASN A 105 16.32 -42.64 8.31
N ILE A 106 17.24 -43.55 8.46
CA ILE A 106 17.49 -44.24 9.74
C ILE A 106 18.86 -43.88 10.33
N LEU A 107 18.95 -43.87 11.64
CA LEU A 107 20.24 -43.94 12.33
C LEU A 107 20.72 -45.39 12.38
N ARG A 108 22.04 -45.52 12.36
CA ARG A 108 22.68 -46.83 12.38
C ARG A 108 22.40 -47.61 13.67
N THR A 109 22.44 -46.93 14.82
CA THR A 109 22.27 -47.54 16.15
C THR A 109 21.46 -46.64 17.06
N GLU A 110 20.93 -47.19 18.15
CA GLU A 110 20.30 -46.39 19.20
C GLU A 110 21.30 -45.49 19.93
N GLU A 111 22.58 -45.91 20.01
CA GLU A 111 23.64 -45.05 20.56
C GLU A 111 23.84 -43.76 19.75
N ASP A 112 23.65 -43.80 18.43
CA ASP A 112 23.70 -42.62 17.59
C ASP A 112 22.61 -41.59 17.98
N LEU A 113 21.41 -42.10 18.29
CA LEU A 113 20.32 -41.27 18.79
C LEU A 113 20.63 -40.67 20.15
N GLU A 114 21.15 -41.46 21.08
CA GLU A 114 21.52 -40.98 22.42
C GLU A 114 22.66 -39.95 22.37
N ARG A 115 23.63 -40.11 21.47
CA ARG A 115 24.67 -39.10 21.23
C ARG A 115 24.08 -37.77 20.75
N ILE A 116 23.11 -37.80 19.84
CA ILE A 116 22.40 -36.61 19.35
C ILE A 116 21.67 -35.96 20.51
N LYS A 117 20.84 -36.69 21.25
CA LYS A 117 20.07 -36.20 22.38
C LYS A 117 20.96 -35.57 23.46
N SER A 118 22.00 -36.28 23.86
CA SER A 118 22.97 -35.80 24.88
C SER A 118 23.72 -34.57 24.44
N PHE A 119 24.08 -34.47 23.16
CA PHE A 119 24.81 -33.29 22.64
C PHE A 119 23.91 -32.06 22.48
N CYS A 120 22.73 -32.24 21.91
CA CYS A 120 21.81 -31.14 21.61
C CYS A 120 21.10 -30.61 22.86
N LYS A 121 20.98 -31.40 23.95
CA LYS A 121 20.40 -31.02 25.25
C LYS A 121 19.08 -30.21 25.13
N THR A 122 18.18 -30.66 24.29
CA THR A 122 16.93 -29.95 24.06
C THR A 122 15.79 -30.60 24.83
N THR A 123 15.03 -29.81 25.58
CA THR A 123 13.73 -30.21 26.14
C THR A 123 12.66 -30.05 25.06
N ILE A 124 12.68 -30.93 24.07
CA ILE A 124 11.61 -30.95 23.05
C ILE A 124 10.49 -31.83 23.58
N TRP A 125 9.38 -31.21 23.90
CA TRP A 125 8.13 -31.90 24.25
C TRP A 125 7.58 -32.59 22.99
N LYS A 126 7.66 -33.93 22.93
CA LYS A 126 7.06 -34.81 21.90
C LYS A 126 7.78 -35.01 20.57
N GLU A 127 9.05 -34.69 20.36
CA GLU A 127 9.71 -35.17 19.13
C GLU A 127 10.50 -36.43 19.36
N GLU A 128 10.06 -37.50 18.69
CA GLU A 128 10.75 -38.80 18.67
C GLU A 128 11.81 -38.91 17.56
N ARG A 129 11.91 -37.86 16.70
CA ARG A 129 12.73 -37.87 15.48
C ARG A 129 14.10 -37.28 15.73
N TRP A 130 15.13 -38.02 15.36
CA TRP A 130 16.53 -37.61 15.57
C TRP A 130 16.93 -36.30 14.88
N TRP A 131 16.37 -36.00 13.71
CA TRP A 131 16.65 -34.74 13.01
C TRP A 131 16.00 -33.53 13.68
N GLY A 132 14.91 -33.72 14.39
CA GLY A 132 14.27 -32.67 15.16
C GLY A 132 15.20 -32.10 16.24
N TYR A 133 15.96 -32.95 16.93
CA TYR A 133 16.96 -32.50 17.91
C TYR A 133 18.04 -31.62 17.26
N ILE A 134 18.51 -31.99 16.07
CA ILE A 134 19.53 -31.26 15.33
C ILE A 134 18.97 -29.92 14.84
N GLU A 135 17.78 -29.95 14.24
CA GLU A 135 17.11 -28.71 13.77
C GLU A 135 16.86 -27.73 14.90
N HIS A 136 16.38 -28.23 16.05
CA HIS A 136 16.18 -27.39 17.22
C HIS A 136 17.49 -26.75 17.72
N HIS A 137 18.55 -27.53 17.81
CA HIS A 137 19.86 -27.03 18.19
C HIS A 137 20.37 -25.92 17.24
N GLN A 138 20.25 -26.15 15.93
CA GLN A 138 20.59 -25.17 14.90
C GLN A 138 19.72 -23.91 15.00
N ASN A 139 18.41 -24.07 15.29
CA ASN A 139 17.49 -22.98 15.49
C ASN A 139 17.85 -22.13 16.74
N CYS A 140 18.24 -22.77 17.84
CA CYS A 140 18.68 -22.10 19.04
C CYS A 140 19.94 -21.24 18.77
N ILE A 141 20.94 -21.80 18.07
CA ILE A 141 22.15 -21.06 17.68
C ILE A 141 21.77 -19.83 16.82
N THR A 142 20.97 -20.04 15.78
CA THR A 142 20.58 -18.96 14.87
C THR A 142 19.74 -17.90 15.56
N ARG A 143 18.83 -18.29 16.47
CA ARG A 143 18.02 -17.35 17.28
C ARG A 143 18.95 -16.51 18.17
N THR A 144 19.90 -17.14 18.86
CA THR A 144 20.86 -16.44 19.70
C THR A 144 21.72 -15.44 18.91
N GLU A 145 22.18 -15.81 17.72
CA GLU A 145 22.93 -14.91 16.83
C GLU A 145 22.09 -13.73 16.36
N ARG A 146 20.85 -14.00 15.92
CA ARG A 146 19.92 -12.92 15.55
C ARG A 146 19.65 -11.98 16.70
N SER A 147 19.36 -12.53 17.88
CA SER A 147 19.11 -11.73 19.08
C SER A 147 20.31 -10.83 19.41
N ARG A 148 21.54 -11.33 19.34
CA ARG A 148 22.75 -10.51 19.57
C ARG A 148 22.93 -9.41 18.54
N ILE A 149 22.59 -9.68 17.27
CA ILE A 149 22.64 -8.67 16.20
C ILE A 149 21.58 -7.60 16.46
N GLU A 150 20.37 -7.98 16.82
CA GLU A 150 19.27 -7.05 17.12
C GLU A 150 19.58 -6.20 18.36
N VAL A 151 20.12 -6.79 19.42
CA VAL A 151 20.56 -6.03 20.61
C VAL A 151 21.60 -4.98 20.23
N ARG A 152 22.66 -5.36 19.47
CA ARG A 152 23.67 -4.40 19.03
C ARG A 152 23.13 -3.28 18.13
N LYS A 153 22.18 -3.63 17.25
CA LYS A 153 21.49 -2.62 16.43
C LYS A 153 20.69 -1.67 17.33
N TYR A 154 19.95 -2.22 18.28
CA TYR A 154 19.18 -1.44 19.23
C TYR A 154 20.07 -0.49 20.03
N GLU A 155 21.16 -0.98 20.62
CA GLU A 155 22.13 -0.15 21.38
C GLU A 155 22.70 1.00 20.54
N ARG A 156 23.11 0.71 19.28
CA ARG A 156 23.60 1.74 18.36
C ARG A 156 22.55 2.79 18.05
N ARG A 157 21.30 2.36 17.83
CA ARG A 157 20.17 3.27 17.58
C ARG A 157 19.88 4.15 18.79
N GLN A 158 19.87 3.59 19.99
CA GLN A 158 19.66 4.34 21.22
C GLN A 158 20.77 5.38 21.44
N THR A 159 22.04 5.00 21.28
CA THR A 159 23.18 5.94 21.38
C THR A 159 23.04 7.09 20.35
N ALA A 160 22.68 6.79 19.11
CA ALA A 160 22.51 7.82 18.09
C ALA A 160 21.32 8.76 18.39
N LEU A 161 20.22 8.21 18.93
CA LEU A 161 19.05 8.99 19.33
C LEU A 161 19.38 9.92 20.52
N GLU A 162 20.07 9.41 21.53
CA GLU A 162 20.54 10.22 22.67
C GLU A 162 21.47 11.34 22.22
N GLU A 163 22.41 11.05 21.31
CA GLU A 163 23.30 12.06 20.72
C GLU A 163 22.52 13.14 19.98
N ARG A 164 21.54 12.75 19.14
CA ARG A 164 20.67 13.73 18.45
C ARG A 164 19.92 14.58 19.46
N SER A 165 19.30 13.98 20.45
CA SER A 165 18.53 14.68 21.48
C SER A 165 19.40 15.66 22.28
N ARG A 166 20.63 15.27 22.64
CA ARG A 166 21.59 16.12 23.36
C ARG A 166 22.02 17.36 22.58
N ASN A 167 22.13 17.23 21.24
CA ASN A 167 22.52 18.33 20.36
C ASN A 167 21.31 19.18 19.91
N THR A 168 20.09 18.87 20.34
CA THR A 168 18.89 19.60 20.03
C THR A 168 18.63 20.69 21.08
N LYS A 169 18.36 21.93 20.65
CA LYS A 169 18.00 23.03 21.55
C LYS A 169 16.71 22.70 22.31
N ILE A 170 16.56 23.28 23.50
CA ILE A 170 15.35 23.14 24.31
C ILE A 170 14.15 23.72 23.53
N LEU A 171 13.00 23.06 23.62
CA LEU A 171 11.76 23.53 23.03
C LEU A 171 11.28 24.81 23.75
N PRO A 172 11.08 25.94 23.07
CA PRO A 172 10.55 27.14 23.70
C PRO A 172 9.04 27.05 23.88
N GLU A 173 8.59 26.11 24.72
CA GLU A 173 7.18 25.73 24.88
C GLU A 173 6.28 26.93 25.18
N ALA A 174 6.60 27.74 26.19
CA ALA A 174 5.81 28.91 26.58
C ALA A 174 5.58 29.87 25.41
N LYS A 175 6.59 30.07 24.55
CA LYS A 175 6.48 30.92 23.35
C LYS A 175 5.58 30.29 22.29
N ILE A 176 5.70 28.98 22.10
CA ILE A 176 4.87 28.20 21.16
C ILE A 176 3.41 28.32 21.57
N LEU A 177 3.10 28.02 22.83
CA LEU A 177 1.74 28.06 23.38
C LEU A 177 1.12 29.46 23.26
N LYS A 178 1.88 30.48 23.67
CA LYS A 178 1.44 31.89 23.52
C LYS A 178 1.12 32.23 22.06
N THR A 179 2.02 31.87 21.13
CA THR A 179 1.82 32.16 19.70
C THR A 179 0.62 31.40 19.12
N ALA A 180 0.41 30.16 19.55
CA ALA A 180 -0.72 29.36 19.15
C ALA A 180 -2.04 29.97 19.65
N ASP A 181 -2.08 30.38 20.91
CA ASP A 181 -3.27 31.01 21.49
C ASP A 181 -3.63 32.33 20.78
N GLU A 182 -2.65 33.21 20.55
CA GLU A 182 -2.86 34.48 19.88
C GLU A 182 -3.30 34.36 18.41
N ARG A 183 -2.64 33.46 17.63
CA ARG A 183 -2.83 33.44 16.18
C ARG A 183 -3.91 32.49 15.69
N TRP A 184 -4.08 31.33 16.36
CA TRP A 184 -4.93 30.24 15.86
C TRP A 184 -6.10 29.90 16.78
N PHE A 185 -5.93 30.02 18.10
CA PHE A 185 -7.04 29.89 19.03
C PHE A 185 -7.72 31.25 19.29
N HIS A 186 -7.17 32.34 18.74
CA HIS A 186 -7.72 33.70 18.80
C HIS A 186 -8.05 34.16 20.22
N GLN A 187 -7.29 33.68 21.22
CA GLN A 187 -7.57 33.95 22.64
C GLN A 187 -9.02 33.68 23.01
N GLU A 188 -9.61 32.59 22.45
CA GLU A 188 -10.98 32.23 22.72
C GLU A 188 -11.13 31.84 24.17
N HIS A 189 -12.14 32.45 24.84
CA HIS A 189 -12.53 32.15 26.21
C HIS A 189 -14.00 31.78 26.25
N HIS A 190 -14.43 30.97 27.21
CA HIS A 190 -15.81 30.58 27.39
C HIS A 190 -16.39 31.25 28.64
N LEU A 191 -17.63 31.73 28.52
CA LEU A 191 -18.44 32.26 29.59
C LEU A 191 -19.63 31.32 29.75
N TYR A 192 -19.55 30.41 30.70
CA TYR A 192 -20.62 29.48 30.99
C TYR A 192 -21.68 30.17 31.81
N TYR A 193 -22.94 30.14 31.35
CA TYR A 193 -24.03 30.86 32.02
C TYR A 193 -25.23 30.01 32.34
N LYS A 194 -25.88 30.33 33.46
CA LYS A 194 -27.19 29.81 33.91
C LYS A 194 -28.08 30.95 34.32
N LYS A 195 -29.24 31.13 33.64
CA LYS A 195 -30.20 32.17 33.93
C LYS A 195 -31.17 31.72 34.99
N TYR A 196 -31.55 32.61 35.89
CA TYR A 196 -32.61 32.44 36.88
C TYR A 196 -33.30 33.80 37.15
N GLY A 197 -34.53 33.96 36.70
CA GLY A 197 -35.24 35.24 36.74
C GLY A 197 -34.50 36.36 35.99
N ASN A 198 -34.27 37.46 36.66
CA ASN A 198 -33.55 38.63 36.15
C ASN A 198 -32.03 38.52 36.33
N TRP A 199 -31.57 37.42 36.91
CA TRP A 199 -30.17 37.16 37.21
C TRP A 199 -29.58 36.07 36.32
N VAL A 200 -28.27 36.11 36.22
CA VAL A 200 -27.49 35.09 35.54
C VAL A 200 -26.22 34.83 36.33
N GLN A 201 -25.94 33.56 36.59
CA GLN A 201 -24.65 33.12 37.05
C GLN A 201 -23.73 32.97 35.83
N ILE A 202 -22.54 33.55 35.88
CA ILE A 202 -21.51 33.46 34.83
C ILE A 202 -20.26 32.89 35.45
N THR A 203 -19.75 31.82 34.83
CA THR A 203 -18.48 31.18 35.17
C THR A 203 -17.48 31.39 33.98
N CYS A 204 -16.36 31.98 34.25
CA CYS A 204 -15.40 32.40 33.22
C CYS A 204 -14.23 31.37 33.14
N SER A 205 -13.98 30.81 31.98
CA SER A 205 -12.84 29.89 31.78
C SER A 205 -11.47 30.54 31.96
N LYS A 206 -11.37 31.85 31.76
CA LYS A 206 -10.09 32.61 31.84
C LYS A 206 -9.65 32.88 33.27
N CYS A 207 -10.54 33.39 34.10
CA CYS A 207 -10.19 33.76 35.49
C CYS A 207 -10.69 32.74 36.51
N GLY A 208 -11.44 31.73 36.12
CA GLY A 208 -12.03 30.74 37.00
C GLY A 208 -13.20 31.29 37.87
N GLY A 209 -13.45 32.58 37.81
CA GLY A 209 -14.39 33.25 38.66
C GLY A 209 -15.82 32.87 38.34
N VAL A 210 -16.63 32.73 39.40
CA VAL A 210 -18.08 32.53 39.37
C VAL A 210 -18.74 33.76 39.94
N THR A 211 -19.68 34.37 39.26
CA THR A 211 -20.37 35.56 39.72
C THR A 211 -21.81 35.57 39.26
N ASP A 212 -22.65 36.13 40.11
CA ASP A 212 -24.02 36.45 39.78
C ASP A 212 -24.13 37.87 39.31
N ALA A 213 -24.77 38.10 38.18
CA ALA A 213 -24.95 39.39 37.56
C ALA A 213 -26.40 39.59 37.10
N ARG A 214 -26.89 40.83 37.11
CA ARG A 214 -28.17 41.14 36.51
C ARG A 214 -28.06 41.28 35.00
N TRP A 215 -28.96 40.65 34.26
CA TRP A 215 -29.07 40.79 32.81
C TRP A 215 -30.38 41.50 32.41
N LYS A 216 -31.33 41.64 33.32
CA LYS A 216 -32.59 42.40 33.13
C LYS A 216 -32.83 43.27 34.34
N ALA A 217 -33.29 44.52 34.11
CA ALA A 217 -33.63 45.44 35.17
C ALA A 217 -34.74 44.86 36.05
N GLY A 218 -34.67 45.13 37.36
CA GLY A 218 -35.72 44.81 38.29
C GLY A 218 -36.65 45.98 38.50
N ASP A 219 -37.79 45.73 39.12
CA ASP A 219 -38.83 46.72 39.34
C ASP A 219 -38.60 47.61 40.62
N SER A 220 -37.62 47.25 41.50
CA SER A 220 -37.29 48.02 42.69
C SER A 220 -36.24 49.10 42.43
N TYR A 221 -36.35 50.22 43.22
CA TYR A 221 -35.39 51.35 43.16
C TYR A 221 -33.93 50.88 43.34
N GLU A 222 -33.69 49.99 44.32
CA GLU A 222 -32.35 49.41 44.56
C GLU A 222 -31.80 48.61 43.35
N SER A 223 -32.68 47.97 42.59
CA SER A 223 -32.28 47.15 41.42
C SER A 223 -31.77 47.99 40.25
N GLN A 224 -32.03 49.29 40.22
CA GLN A 224 -31.56 50.21 39.18
C GLN A 224 -30.05 50.50 39.28
N PHE A 225 -29.49 50.29 40.49
CA PHE A 225 -28.08 50.55 40.78
C PHE A 225 -27.21 49.29 40.70
N GLN A 226 -27.79 48.11 40.43
CA GLN A 226 -27.04 46.85 40.30
C GLN A 226 -26.46 46.72 38.89
N GLN A 227 -25.27 46.14 38.81
CA GLN A 227 -24.58 45.93 37.55
C GLN A 227 -25.41 45.12 36.55
N ILE A 228 -25.70 45.67 35.38
CA ILE A 228 -26.39 44.98 34.32
C ILE A 228 -25.38 44.50 33.30
N VAL A 229 -25.38 43.20 32.99
CA VAL A 229 -24.59 42.61 31.89
C VAL A 229 -25.51 42.44 30.68
N GLN A 230 -24.88 42.43 29.48
CA GLN A 230 -25.62 42.11 28.27
C GLN A 230 -26.27 40.71 28.39
N GLU A 231 -27.48 40.59 27.87
CA GLU A 231 -28.21 39.30 27.91
C GLU A 231 -27.37 38.14 27.34
N PRO A 232 -27.00 37.14 28.15
CA PRO A 232 -26.26 35.99 27.66
C PRO A 232 -27.08 35.18 26.67
N ARG A 233 -26.59 34.97 25.48
CA ARG A 233 -27.15 34.13 24.40
C ARG A 233 -26.12 33.14 23.93
N LYS A 234 -26.53 31.87 23.79
CA LYS A 234 -25.63 30.76 23.35
C LYS A 234 -24.85 31.16 22.08
N ASN A 235 -23.55 30.97 22.10
CA ASN A 235 -22.58 31.22 21.02
C ASN A 235 -22.46 32.71 20.61
N LYS A 236 -22.94 33.65 21.42
CA LYS A 236 -22.67 35.08 21.26
C LYS A 236 -21.51 35.49 22.16
N THR A 237 -20.79 36.53 21.75
CA THR A 237 -19.71 37.10 22.53
C THR A 237 -20.28 37.96 23.67
N GLY A 238 -19.66 37.86 24.83
CA GLY A 238 -19.95 38.72 25.99
C GLY A 238 -18.67 39.05 26.75
N LYS A 239 -18.82 39.94 27.75
CA LYS A 239 -17.71 40.39 28.60
C LYS A 239 -17.85 39.77 29.99
N CYS A 240 -16.76 39.19 30.48
CA CYS A 240 -16.72 38.69 31.86
C CYS A 240 -16.90 39.85 32.87
N PRO A 241 -17.86 39.79 33.78
CA PRO A 241 -18.05 40.90 34.75
C PRO A 241 -16.92 41.02 35.77
N MET A 242 -16.11 39.97 35.97
CA MET A 242 -15.02 39.99 36.95
C MET A 242 -13.68 40.43 36.31
N CYS A 243 -13.21 39.77 35.30
CA CYS A 243 -11.90 40.04 34.71
C CYS A 243 -11.93 40.92 33.44
N GLY A 244 -13.13 41.20 32.92
CA GLY A 244 -13.30 42.06 31.76
C GLY A 244 -12.98 41.40 30.40
N VAL A 245 -12.56 40.15 30.35
CA VAL A 245 -12.23 39.46 29.10
C VAL A 245 -13.49 39.19 28.28
N TYR A 246 -13.36 39.27 26.95
CA TYR A 246 -14.41 38.83 26.04
C TYR A 246 -14.36 37.30 25.86
N GLY A 247 -15.53 36.66 25.94
CA GLY A 247 -15.64 35.24 25.76
C GLY A 247 -16.96 34.86 25.07
N ILE A 248 -17.06 33.58 24.66
CA ILE A 248 -18.24 33.06 24.00
C ILE A 248 -19.17 32.46 25.06
N TYR A 249 -20.44 32.94 25.10
CA TYR A 249 -21.43 32.40 26.02
C TYR A 249 -21.82 30.96 25.71
N LYS A 250 -21.67 30.08 26.69
CA LYS A 250 -22.08 28.65 26.69
C LYS A 250 -23.10 28.41 27.77
N CYS A 251 -24.26 27.84 27.44
CA CYS A 251 -25.29 27.51 28.45
C CYS A 251 -24.82 26.32 29.28
N GLN A 252 -24.68 26.45 30.58
CA GLN A 252 -24.18 25.40 31.50
C GLN A 252 -24.90 24.05 31.33
N GLY A 253 -26.22 24.04 31.27
CA GLY A 253 -26.98 22.79 31.12
C GLY A 253 -26.97 22.16 29.74
N LYS A 254 -26.31 22.78 28.75
CA LYS A 254 -26.20 22.32 27.35
C LYS A 254 -24.76 22.40 26.79
N ALA A 255 -23.80 22.75 27.62
CA ALA A 255 -22.41 22.79 27.26
C ALA A 255 -21.77 21.41 27.43
N GLU A 256 -20.84 21.08 26.56
CA GLU A 256 -19.92 19.97 26.79
C GLU A 256 -19.03 20.34 27.98
N HIS A 257 -18.89 19.44 28.95
CA HIS A 257 -18.07 19.66 30.13
C HIS A 257 -16.59 19.71 29.80
N ASP A 258 -16.17 18.90 28.79
CA ASP A 258 -14.85 18.91 28.21
C ASP A 258 -14.96 19.19 26.72
N CYS A 259 -14.39 20.29 26.26
CA CYS A 259 -14.26 20.56 24.82
C CYS A 259 -12.87 21.12 24.54
N GLY A 260 -12.31 20.73 23.40
CA GLY A 260 -10.97 21.10 23.04
C GLY A 260 -10.81 21.44 21.55
N LYS A 261 -9.82 22.26 21.25
CA LYS A 261 -9.32 22.50 19.91
C LYS A 261 -7.88 22.05 19.83
N ARG A 262 -7.54 21.36 18.75
CA ARG A 262 -6.20 20.83 18.49
C ARG A 262 -5.67 21.41 17.20
N MET A 263 -4.37 21.70 17.18
CA MET A 263 -3.66 22.07 15.98
C MET A 263 -2.24 21.54 16.01
N TYR A 264 -1.63 21.51 14.85
CA TYR A 264 -0.21 21.16 14.69
C TYR A 264 0.56 22.35 14.13
N LEU A 265 1.84 22.42 14.43
CA LEU A 265 2.73 23.45 13.90
C LEU A 265 4.17 22.94 13.80
N PHE A 266 4.96 23.61 12.97
CA PHE A 266 6.38 23.36 12.83
C PHE A 266 7.23 24.46 13.47
N LEU A 267 8.30 24.03 14.15
CA LEU A 267 9.41 24.88 14.58
C LEU A 267 10.72 24.32 14.03
N GLY A 268 11.41 25.08 13.21
CA GLY A 268 12.77 24.79 12.78
C GLY A 268 13.82 25.42 13.70
N GLN A 269 14.86 24.69 14.02
CA GLN A 269 16.00 25.18 14.79
C GLN A 269 17.31 24.70 14.15
N LYS A 270 18.35 25.54 14.24
CA LYS A 270 19.70 25.16 13.78
C LYS A 270 20.20 23.98 14.60
N TYR A 271 20.72 22.96 13.89
CA TYR A 271 21.23 21.74 14.45
C TYR A 271 22.69 21.57 14.07
N LYS A 272 23.57 21.37 15.07
CA LYS A 272 25.02 21.35 14.89
C LYS A 272 25.53 22.61 14.16
N THR A 273 26.39 22.47 13.16
CA THR A 273 27.03 23.59 12.46
C THR A 273 26.15 24.18 11.36
N THR A 274 25.69 23.35 10.42
CA THR A 274 24.93 23.77 9.23
C THR A 274 23.65 22.98 9.02
N GLY A 275 23.40 21.99 9.86
CA GLY A 275 22.17 21.20 9.83
C GLY A 275 20.98 21.95 10.42
N MET A 276 19.83 21.32 10.31
CA MET A 276 18.56 21.80 10.84
C MET A 276 17.74 20.69 11.45
N VAL A 277 16.99 20.98 12.51
CA VAL A 277 15.96 20.10 13.04
C VAL A 277 14.60 20.76 12.87
N MET A 278 13.66 20.05 12.22
CA MET A 278 12.27 20.44 12.14
C MET A 278 11.47 19.68 13.18
N ARG A 279 10.80 20.41 14.07
CA ARG A 279 10.04 19.88 15.20
C ARG A 279 8.57 20.02 14.90
N TYR A 280 7.83 18.92 14.96
CA TYR A 280 6.39 18.85 14.78
C TYR A 280 5.72 18.80 16.13
N VAL A 281 4.91 19.81 16.43
CA VAL A 281 4.34 20.04 17.76
C VAL A 281 2.81 20.05 17.65
N GLU A 282 2.16 19.23 18.46
CA GLU A 282 0.72 19.31 18.71
C GLU A 282 0.48 20.33 19.82
N VAL A 283 -0.47 21.25 19.59
CA VAL A 283 -0.93 22.19 20.63
C VAL A 283 -2.44 22.00 20.80
N THR A 284 -2.84 21.82 22.04
CA THR A 284 -4.24 21.61 22.43
C THR A 284 -4.68 22.69 23.40
N LYS A 285 -5.84 23.29 23.13
CA LYS A 285 -6.53 24.18 24.07
C LYS A 285 -7.84 23.53 24.47
N GLU A 286 -7.98 23.30 25.77
CA GLU A 286 -9.15 22.65 26.35
C GLU A 286 -9.89 23.65 27.28
N TRP A 287 -11.20 23.58 27.27
CA TRP A 287 -12.07 24.33 28.17
C TRP A 287 -12.84 23.32 29.00
N LYS A 288 -12.68 23.41 30.32
CA LYS A 288 -13.29 22.46 31.27
C LYS A 288 -14.30 23.17 32.15
N LEU A 289 -15.43 22.53 32.35
CA LEU A 289 -16.48 22.96 33.25
C LEU A 289 -16.70 21.83 34.31
N GLU A 290 -16.27 22.08 35.54
CA GLU A 290 -16.31 21.07 36.63
C GLU A 290 -17.21 21.51 37.78
N LEU A 291 -17.76 20.54 38.50
CA LEU A 291 -18.43 20.81 39.77
C LEU A 291 -17.38 21.01 40.86
N ILE A 292 -17.42 22.16 41.51
CA ILE A 292 -16.57 22.49 42.66
C ILE A 292 -17.42 22.69 43.90
N ALA A 293 -16.90 22.35 45.09
CA ALA A 293 -17.54 22.66 46.35
C ALA A 293 -17.43 24.17 46.60
N GLY A 294 -18.60 24.84 46.72
CA GLY A 294 -18.67 26.22 47.14
C GLY A 294 -18.55 26.39 48.63
N GLU A 295 -18.39 27.62 49.10
CA GLU A 295 -18.50 27.97 50.53
C GLU A 295 -19.89 27.55 51.04
N ASN A 296 -19.96 26.91 52.19
CA ASN A 296 -21.15 26.32 52.79
C ASN A 296 -21.69 25.03 52.14
N GLY A 297 -20.89 24.24 51.39
CA GLY A 297 -21.29 22.94 50.88
C GLY A 297 -22.25 23.00 49.69
N THR A 298 -22.40 24.15 49.03
CA THR A 298 -23.16 24.29 47.79
C THR A 298 -22.34 23.84 46.61
N GLU A 299 -22.92 23.05 45.71
CA GLU A 299 -22.24 22.70 44.42
C GLU A 299 -22.28 23.87 43.46
N MET A 300 -21.11 24.28 42.97
CA MET A 300 -20.94 25.32 41.95
C MET A 300 -20.18 24.77 40.76
N HIS A 301 -20.41 25.36 39.60
CA HIS A 301 -19.57 25.05 38.41
C HIS A 301 -18.33 25.96 38.37
N GLY A 302 -17.16 25.36 38.47
CA GLY A 302 -15.89 26.00 38.15
C GLY A 302 -15.55 25.82 36.65
N ALA A 303 -14.89 26.79 36.06
CA ALA A 303 -14.40 26.67 34.70
C ALA A 303 -12.93 27.08 34.62
N TYR A 304 -12.18 26.38 33.81
CA TYR A 304 -10.81 26.77 33.49
C TYR A 304 -10.45 26.38 32.07
N GLU A 305 -9.37 26.94 31.59
CA GLU A 305 -8.81 26.62 30.28
C GLU A 305 -7.36 26.11 30.46
N GLU A 306 -7.04 25.08 29.74
CA GLU A 306 -5.73 24.48 29.72
C GLU A 306 -5.13 24.56 28.31
N LEU A 307 -3.91 25.01 28.21
CA LEU A 307 -3.17 25.10 26.98
C LEU A 307 -1.92 24.26 27.13
N SER A 308 -1.80 23.20 26.36
CA SER A 308 -0.71 22.24 26.40
C SER A 308 -0.07 22.04 25.04
N GLY A 309 1.20 21.64 25.03
CA GLY A 309 1.95 21.38 23.83
C GLY A 309 2.75 20.09 23.96
N VAL A 310 2.66 19.21 22.98
CA VAL A 310 3.43 17.96 22.94
C VAL A 310 4.24 17.92 21.64
N GLU A 311 5.53 17.71 21.75
CA GLU A 311 6.38 17.48 20.59
C GLU A 311 6.18 16.05 20.09
N ILE A 312 5.71 15.91 18.86
CA ILE A 312 5.33 14.63 18.26
C ILE A 312 6.47 13.99 17.48
N ALA A 313 7.26 14.81 16.75
CA ALA A 313 8.35 14.32 15.92
C ALA A 313 9.46 15.36 15.76
N ARG A 314 10.66 14.88 15.46
CA ARG A 314 11.85 15.66 15.12
C ARG A 314 12.45 15.10 13.84
N ALA A 315 12.56 15.90 12.81
CA ALA A 315 13.26 15.56 11.58
C ALA A 315 14.62 16.29 11.54
N TYR A 316 15.69 15.52 11.48
CA TYR A 316 17.07 16.00 11.49
C TYR A 316 17.63 15.99 10.08
N PHE A 317 18.15 17.12 9.65
CA PHE A 317 18.83 17.32 8.37
C PHE A 317 20.31 17.63 8.63
N GLU A 318 21.18 16.79 8.10
CA GLU A 318 22.63 16.98 8.13
C GLU A 318 23.17 16.88 6.69
N PRO A 319 24.13 17.72 6.28
CA PRO A 319 24.66 17.68 4.91
C PRO A 319 25.13 16.30 4.48
N GLY A 320 24.63 15.81 3.34
CA GLY A 320 25.01 14.53 2.75
C GLY A 320 24.50 13.28 3.48
N LYS A 321 23.51 13.43 4.35
CA LYS A 321 22.82 12.32 5.01
C LYS A 321 21.34 12.34 4.69
N ASP A 322 20.73 11.17 4.63
CA ASP A 322 19.29 11.05 4.58
C ASP A 322 18.63 11.63 5.82
N VAL A 323 17.43 12.21 5.67
CA VAL A 323 16.67 12.74 6.79
C VAL A 323 16.38 11.66 7.82
N GLN A 324 16.68 11.97 9.08
CA GLN A 324 16.40 11.08 10.21
C GLN A 324 15.24 11.64 11.03
N ILE A 325 14.16 10.86 11.18
CA ILE A 325 12.99 11.27 11.96
C ILE A 325 12.92 10.45 13.24
N ASP A 326 12.89 11.16 14.38
CA ASP A 326 12.60 10.60 15.69
C ASP A 326 11.17 10.95 16.09
N TYR A 327 10.43 9.95 16.59
CA TYR A 327 9.03 10.08 17.01
C TYR A 327 8.90 9.99 18.53
N HIS A 328 8.09 10.84 19.11
CA HIS A 328 7.69 10.77 20.52
C HIS A 328 6.60 9.72 20.72
N LYS A 329 6.78 8.81 21.65
CA LYS A 329 5.88 7.70 21.92
C LYS A 329 5.58 7.57 23.39
N HIS A 330 4.37 7.17 23.70
CA HIS A 330 3.94 6.79 25.02
C HIS A 330 3.94 5.27 25.17
N ASN A 331 4.58 4.75 26.23
CA ASN A 331 4.50 3.33 26.52
C ASN A 331 3.34 3.06 27.51
N PRO A 332 2.24 2.47 27.04
CA PRO A 332 1.06 2.26 27.88
C PRO A 332 1.28 1.28 29.04
N TYR A 333 2.32 0.45 28.98
CA TYR A 333 2.65 -0.52 30.03
C TYR A 333 3.51 0.08 31.14
N SER A 334 4.38 1.02 30.82
CA SER A 334 5.26 1.68 31.81
C SER A 334 4.80 3.08 32.20
N GLY A 335 3.83 3.65 31.48
CA GLY A 335 3.39 5.04 31.65
C GLY A 335 4.48 6.07 31.34
N LYS A 336 5.56 5.69 30.62
CA LYS A 336 6.69 6.58 30.32
C LYS A 336 6.73 6.93 28.83
N ASP A 337 7.03 8.17 28.56
CA ASP A 337 7.32 8.67 27.24
C ASP A 337 8.76 8.38 26.83
N PHE A 338 8.95 8.12 25.55
CA PHE A 338 10.28 7.85 24.99
C PHE A 338 10.35 8.30 23.52
N TRP A 339 11.56 8.49 23.04
CA TRP A 339 11.81 8.77 21.63
C TRP A 339 12.24 7.50 20.89
N ASP A 340 11.79 7.34 19.66
CA ASP A 340 12.11 6.22 18.78
C ASP A 340 12.36 6.71 17.36
N ASP A 341 13.36 6.15 16.70
CA ASP A 341 13.77 6.51 15.33
C ASP A 341 13.01 5.75 14.23
N CYS A 342 11.99 4.98 14.58
CA CYS A 342 11.17 4.30 13.60
C CYS A 342 9.69 4.23 14.04
N ASN A 343 8.83 4.16 13.06
CA ASN A 343 7.41 3.99 13.24
C ASN A 343 7.10 2.50 13.48
N LEU A 344 7.42 2.00 14.68
CA LEU A 344 7.57 0.58 15.00
C LEU A 344 6.30 -0.20 15.26
N SER A 345 5.16 0.29 15.19
CA SER A 345 3.99 -0.56 15.36
C SER A 345 2.99 -0.27 14.26
N GLY A 346 2.68 -1.25 13.46
CA GLY A 346 1.81 -1.19 12.31
C GLY A 346 0.39 -0.66 12.52
N ASN A 347 0.06 -0.10 13.68
CA ASN A 347 -1.29 0.37 14.01
C ASN A 347 -1.39 1.86 14.38
N TYR A 348 -0.29 2.59 14.56
CA TYR A 348 -0.32 4.03 14.83
C TYR A 348 0.81 4.72 14.07
N HIS A 349 0.59 4.99 12.79
CA HIS A 349 1.43 5.91 12.05
C HIS A 349 1.05 7.33 12.46
N ILE A 350 1.92 8.00 13.19
CA ILE A 350 1.83 9.46 13.33
C ILE A 350 2.12 10.03 11.96
N ARG A 351 1.07 10.48 11.26
CA ARG A 351 1.21 11.15 9.99
C ARG A 351 1.62 12.59 10.27
N ILE A 352 2.77 12.97 9.75
CA ILE A 352 3.18 14.38 9.75
C ILE A 352 2.46 15.04 8.59
N GLU A 353 1.56 15.97 8.91
CA GLU A 353 0.72 16.67 7.93
C GLU A 353 1.23 18.08 7.70
N GLU A 354 0.72 18.72 6.67
CA GLU A 354 0.96 20.14 6.42
C GLU A 354 0.45 20.98 7.60
N ALA A 355 1.28 21.89 8.09
CA ALA A 355 0.96 22.75 9.22
C ALA A 355 1.61 24.14 9.07
N PRO A 356 1.15 25.14 9.83
CA PRO A 356 1.83 26.43 9.90
C PRO A 356 3.25 26.31 10.44
N ILE A 357 4.15 27.14 9.94
CA ILE A 357 5.54 27.22 10.39
C ILE A 357 5.72 28.47 11.27
N LEU A 358 6.30 28.29 12.44
CA LEU A 358 6.61 29.43 13.34
C LEU A 358 7.69 30.34 12.73
N ALA A 359 7.50 31.64 12.86
CA ALA A 359 8.36 32.65 12.26
C ALA A 359 9.83 32.59 12.72
N ASP A 360 10.08 32.08 13.91
CA ASP A 360 11.45 31.87 14.41
C ASP A 360 12.25 30.87 13.58
N THR A 361 11.58 29.92 12.93
CA THR A 361 12.18 28.97 11.98
C THR A 361 13.02 29.70 10.94
N TYR A 362 12.49 30.78 10.37
CA TYR A 362 13.16 31.52 9.29
C TYR A 362 14.42 32.27 9.76
N LYS A 363 14.50 32.59 11.05
CA LYS A 363 15.72 33.16 11.65
C LYS A 363 16.79 32.09 11.85
N GLU A 364 16.36 30.91 12.31
CA GLU A 364 17.23 29.77 12.55
C GLU A 364 17.78 29.14 11.26
N MET A 365 17.13 29.36 10.10
CA MET A 365 17.61 28.91 8.78
C MET A 365 18.90 29.64 8.33
N LYS A 366 19.21 30.78 8.89
CA LYS A 366 20.44 31.51 8.55
C LYS A 366 21.67 30.67 8.86
N ASP A 367 22.62 30.64 7.94
CA ASP A 367 23.86 29.85 8.02
C ASP A 367 23.63 28.33 8.10
N THR A 368 22.45 27.85 7.70
CA THR A 368 22.18 26.42 7.51
C THR A 368 22.16 26.04 6.02
N MET A 369 22.13 24.74 5.75
CA MET A 369 22.02 24.24 4.39
C MET A 369 20.74 24.68 3.66
N PHE A 370 19.73 25.20 4.37
CA PHE A 370 18.45 25.64 3.85
C PHE A 370 18.25 27.14 3.79
N GLN A 371 19.29 27.93 4.05
CA GLN A 371 19.16 29.39 4.06
C GLN A 371 18.63 30.00 2.76
N TYR A 372 18.84 29.33 1.63
CA TYR A 372 18.40 29.76 0.30
C TYR A 372 17.20 28.97 -0.23
N SER A 373 16.57 28.14 0.59
CA SER A 373 15.48 27.27 0.13
C SER A 373 14.19 27.98 -0.27
N ALA A 374 14.07 29.30 0.00
CA ALA A 374 12.87 30.11 -0.21
C ALA A 374 11.60 29.57 0.50
N LEU A 375 11.77 28.74 1.56
CA LEU A 375 10.64 28.20 2.33
C LEU A 375 9.74 29.30 2.91
N LYS A 376 10.33 30.44 3.34
CA LYS A 376 9.57 31.55 3.92
C LYS A 376 8.59 32.14 2.91
N GLU A 377 9.06 32.38 1.70
CA GLU A 377 8.28 32.96 0.60
C GLU A 377 7.19 31.98 0.17
N TYR A 378 7.51 30.70 0.06
CA TYR A 378 6.56 29.65 -0.26
C TYR A 378 5.47 29.51 0.80
N ALA A 379 5.83 29.36 2.07
CA ALA A 379 4.89 29.22 3.17
C ALA A 379 4.01 30.46 3.38
N ALA A 380 4.50 31.67 3.05
CA ALA A 380 3.72 32.91 3.16
C ALA A 380 2.50 32.90 2.21
N VAL A 381 2.57 32.20 1.10
CA VAL A 381 1.47 32.12 0.12
C VAL A 381 0.60 30.88 0.36
N VAL A 382 1.21 29.74 0.61
CA VAL A 382 0.48 28.45 0.77
C VAL A 382 -0.16 28.32 2.16
N GLY A 383 0.44 28.93 3.18
CA GLY A 383 -0.06 28.98 4.55
C GLY A 383 0.30 27.75 5.39
N LYS A 384 0.00 26.56 4.92
CA LYS A 384 0.39 25.29 5.56
C LYS A 384 1.33 24.52 4.64
N VAL A 385 2.41 24.03 5.18
CA VAL A 385 3.46 23.32 4.43
C VAL A 385 3.95 22.16 5.29
N ASN A 386 4.32 21.04 4.66
CA ASN A 386 5.18 20.04 5.29
C ASN A 386 6.65 20.40 4.98
N PRO A 387 7.37 21.08 5.89
CA PRO A 387 8.73 21.51 5.63
C PRO A 387 9.73 20.35 5.53
N ILE A 388 9.36 19.16 6.01
CA ILE A 388 10.22 17.98 5.91
C ILE A 388 10.27 17.53 4.45
N GLU A 389 9.13 17.33 3.81
CA GLU A 389 9.04 16.97 2.39
C GLU A 389 9.61 18.09 1.49
N TYR A 390 9.38 19.34 1.87
CA TYR A 390 9.94 20.50 1.16
C TYR A 390 11.47 20.49 1.16
N PHE A 391 12.08 20.28 2.32
CA PHE A 391 13.54 20.25 2.45
C PHE A 391 14.17 19.01 1.79
N GLU A 392 13.58 17.84 1.93
CA GLU A 392 14.04 16.65 1.20
C GLU A 392 14.03 16.88 -0.32
N ARG A 393 12.98 17.54 -0.81
CA ARG A 393 12.90 17.86 -2.24
C ARG A 393 13.88 18.95 -2.64
N TYR A 394 14.07 19.97 -1.81
CA TYR A 394 15.05 21.04 -2.06
C TYR A 394 16.49 20.49 -2.13
N GLU A 395 16.87 19.54 -1.29
CA GLU A 395 18.18 18.89 -1.37
C GLU A 395 18.41 18.17 -2.70
N GLN A 396 17.36 17.56 -3.24
CA GLN A 396 17.39 16.87 -4.54
C GLN A 396 17.28 17.86 -5.72
N THR A 397 16.54 18.95 -5.54
CA THR A 397 16.18 19.89 -6.59
C THR A 397 16.30 21.34 -6.08
N PRO A 398 17.51 21.89 -5.95
CA PRO A 398 17.73 23.26 -5.43
C PRO A 398 17.05 24.35 -6.28
N GLN A 399 16.67 24.02 -7.52
CA GLN A 399 15.92 24.92 -8.42
C GLN A 399 14.55 25.32 -7.88
N ILE A 400 14.04 24.66 -6.83
CA ILE A 400 12.85 25.09 -6.10
C ILE A 400 12.95 26.55 -5.66
N GLU A 401 14.13 27.01 -5.20
CA GLU A 401 14.37 28.42 -4.89
C GLU A 401 14.00 29.33 -6.06
N MET A 402 14.50 29.02 -7.24
CA MET A 402 14.23 29.76 -8.47
C MET A 402 12.73 29.77 -8.81
N LEU A 403 12.06 28.62 -8.70
CA LEU A 403 10.64 28.50 -9.00
C LEU A 403 9.77 29.31 -8.03
N VAL A 404 10.08 29.28 -6.74
CA VAL A 404 9.38 30.08 -5.72
C VAL A 404 9.56 31.57 -6.01
N LYS A 405 10.79 32.03 -6.28
CA LYS A 405 11.08 33.42 -6.59
C LYS A 405 10.44 33.89 -7.89
N LEU A 406 10.22 33.01 -8.86
CA LEU A 406 9.46 33.29 -10.07
C LEU A 406 7.93 33.25 -9.86
N GLY A 407 7.44 32.81 -8.69
CA GLY A 407 6.01 32.68 -8.41
C GLY A 407 5.34 31.46 -9.05
N LEU A 408 6.12 30.45 -9.48
CA LEU A 408 5.62 29.23 -10.08
C LEU A 408 5.20 28.21 -9.00
N LEU A 409 4.30 28.61 -8.11
CA LEU A 409 4.00 27.90 -6.88
C LEU A 409 3.29 26.56 -7.09
N ASP A 410 2.46 26.44 -8.14
CA ASP A 410 1.80 25.17 -8.46
C ASP A 410 2.84 24.11 -8.90
N VAL A 411 3.90 24.54 -9.62
CA VAL A 411 5.01 23.64 -9.97
C VAL A 411 5.77 23.19 -8.73
N VAL A 412 6.03 24.11 -7.81
CA VAL A 412 6.70 23.77 -6.53
C VAL A 412 5.87 22.79 -5.74
N ASN A 413 4.57 23.04 -5.61
CA ASN A 413 3.64 22.17 -4.89
C ASN A 413 3.64 20.74 -5.48
N GLU A 414 3.59 20.63 -6.79
CA GLU A 414 3.64 19.32 -7.48
C GLU A 414 5.00 18.61 -7.27
N LEU A 415 6.12 19.35 -7.33
CA LEU A 415 7.45 18.78 -7.09
C LEU A 415 7.61 18.27 -5.67
N VAL A 416 7.07 18.98 -4.69
CA VAL A 416 7.17 18.60 -3.27
C VAL A 416 6.28 17.39 -2.98
N ASN A 417 5.04 17.38 -3.44
CA ASN A 417 4.05 16.37 -3.04
C ASN A 417 4.07 15.11 -3.90
N TYR A 418 4.31 15.20 -5.22
CA TYR A 418 4.09 14.10 -6.16
C TYR A 418 5.34 13.52 -6.81
N ARG A 419 6.50 14.18 -6.76
CA ARG A 419 7.83 13.67 -7.21
C ARG A 419 7.96 13.15 -8.64
N TYR A 420 7.00 13.37 -9.55
CA TYR A 420 7.04 12.78 -10.89
C TYR A 420 7.17 13.81 -12.02
N GLY A 421 8.14 13.55 -12.93
CA GLY A 421 8.24 13.89 -14.36
C GLY A 421 7.65 15.21 -14.88
N ILE A 422 7.57 16.26 -14.07
CA ILE A 422 7.04 17.56 -14.48
C ILE A 422 8.13 18.38 -15.14
N VAL A 423 9.37 18.17 -14.73
CA VAL A 423 10.53 18.89 -15.23
C VAL A 423 11.23 18.06 -16.30
N ALA A 424 11.83 18.72 -17.26
CA ALA A 424 12.49 18.09 -18.39
C ALA A 424 13.97 17.75 -18.11
N ASP A 425 14.65 18.60 -17.33
CA ASP A 425 16.05 18.43 -16.95
C ASP A 425 16.28 18.92 -15.54
N GLU A 426 16.41 18.00 -14.59
CA GLU A 426 16.61 18.30 -13.16
C GLU A 426 17.94 18.99 -12.85
N ASN A 427 18.92 18.94 -13.76
CA ASN A 427 20.23 19.57 -13.60
C ASN A 427 20.30 20.98 -14.19
N ALA A 428 19.30 21.37 -14.98
CA ALA A 428 19.29 22.66 -15.63
C ALA A 428 19.17 23.81 -14.63
N ARG A 429 19.90 24.90 -14.89
CA ARG A 429 19.88 26.12 -14.05
C ARG A 429 18.94 27.18 -14.58
N GLN A 430 18.56 27.11 -15.86
CA GLN A 430 17.65 28.05 -16.49
C GLN A 430 16.22 27.54 -16.42
N PRO A 431 15.21 28.38 -16.11
CA PRO A 431 13.84 27.93 -15.89
C PRO A 431 13.21 27.31 -17.15
N ASP A 432 13.51 27.80 -18.33
CA ASP A 432 13.01 27.28 -19.60
C ASP A 432 13.53 25.88 -19.92
N THR A 433 14.80 25.64 -19.66
CA THR A 433 15.43 24.32 -19.85
C THR A 433 14.97 23.35 -18.77
N PHE A 434 14.94 23.80 -17.51
CA PHE A 434 14.45 22.99 -16.37
C PHE A 434 13.01 22.54 -16.59
N LEU A 435 12.12 23.46 -16.98
CA LEU A 435 10.71 23.17 -17.22
C LEU A 435 10.44 22.53 -18.58
N GLY A 436 11.41 22.51 -19.49
CA GLY A 436 11.24 21.94 -20.82
C GLY A 436 10.31 22.74 -21.74
N ILE A 437 10.25 24.05 -21.56
CA ILE A 437 9.42 24.98 -22.35
C ILE A 437 10.28 25.95 -23.14
N ARG A 438 9.68 26.78 -23.99
CA ARG A 438 10.37 27.85 -24.68
C ARG A 438 10.64 29.02 -23.75
N LYS A 439 11.73 29.76 -23.95
CA LYS A 439 12.15 30.87 -23.09
C LYS A 439 11.06 31.95 -22.95
N GLU A 440 10.43 32.31 -24.04
CA GLU A 440 9.32 33.30 -24.10
C GLU A 440 8.09 32.84 -23.28
N ARG A 441 7.90 31.52 -23.11
CA ARG A 441 6.77 30.94 -22.36
C ARG A 441 6.92 31.06 -20.85
N VAL A 442 8.13 31.24 -20.34
CA VAL A 442 8.35 31.39 -18.88
C VAL A 442 7.56 32.56 -18.32
N LYS A 443 7.59 33.74 -18.98
CA LYS A 443 6.81 34.93 -18.53
C LYS A 443 5.30 34.66 -18.57
N GLN A 444 4.83 33.92 -19.56
CA GLN A 444 3.41 33.57 -19.65
C GLN A 444 3.01 32.58 -18.56
N LEU A 445 3.83 31.56 -18.28
CA LEU A 445 3.55 30.60 -17.21
C LEU A 445 3.47 31.25 -15.84
N ILE A 446 4.25 32.31 -15.60
CA ILE A 446 4.16 33.12 -14.36
C ILE A 446 2.78 33.76 -14.19
N LYS A 447 2.14 34.27 -15.26
CA LYS A 447 0.77 34.80 -15.19
C LYS A 447 -0.23 33.78 -14.66
N TRP A 448 -0.03 32.49 -14.96
CA TRP A 448 -0.84 31.36 -14.47
C TRP A 448 -0.28 30.70 -13.22
N LYS A 449 0.59 31.42 -12.47
CA LYS A 449 1.18 30.95 -11.19
C LYS A 449 1.85 29.58 -11.26
N GLY A 450 2.26 29.16 -12.46
CA GLY A 450 2.87 27.84 -12.67
C GLY A 450 1.86 26.70 -12.86
N SER A 451 0.66 27.00 -13.34
CA SER A 451 -0.37 25.97 -13.59
C SER A 451 0.19 24.78 -14.33
N ILE A 452 0.08 23.60 -13.73
CA ILE A 452 0.60 22.33 -14.28
C ILE A 452 -0.06 21.98 -15.61
N ARG A 453 -1.36 22.28 -15.75
CA ARG A 453 -2.09 22.04 -17.00
C ARG A 453 -1.48 22.85 -18.14
N VAL A 454 -1.21 24.13 -17.88
CA VAL A 454 -0.59 25.05 -18.85
C VAL A 454 0.84 24.62 -19.16
N LEU A 455 1.62 24.25 -18.13
CA LEU A 455 2.98 23.76 -18.30
C LEU A 455 3.05 22.55 -19.24
N LYS A 456 2.20 21.55 -19.05
CA LYS A 456 2.14 20.35 -19.92
C LYS A 456 1.82 20.69 -21.37
N VAL A 457 0.96 21.66 -21.60
CA VAL A 457 0.64 22.15 -22.96
C VAL A 457 1.83 22.86 -23.58
N MET A 458 2.54 23.72 -22.84
CA MET A 458 3.74 24.38 -23.32
C MET A 458 4.89 23.41 -23.61
N GLN A 459 5.03 22.36 -22.81
CA GLN A 459 5.96 21.27 -23.07
C GLN A 459 5.60 20.52 -24.36
N THR A 460 4.31 20.28 -24.58
CA THR A 460 3.77 19.67 -25.79
C THR A 460 4.06 20.57 -27.02
N GLU A 461 3.82 21.87 -26.92
CA GLU A 461 4.15 22.86 -27.96
C GLU A 461 5.62 22.78 -28.40
N LYS A 462 6.53 22.79 -27.41
CA LYS A 462 7.98 22.69 -27.68
C LYS A 462 8.35 21.38 -28.34
N ARG A 463 7.80 20.27 -27.82
CA ARG A 463 8.09 18.90 -28.33
C ARG A 463 7.60 18.70 -29.76
N MET A 464 6.47 19.31 -30.12
CA MET A 464 5.92 19.28 -31.48
C MET A 464 6.61 20.24 -32.44
N GLY A 465 7.49 21.13 -31.96
CA GLY A 465 8.12 22.19 -32.78
C GLY A 465 7.14 23.23 -33.32
N GLN A 466 5.93 23.30 -32.76
CA GLN A 466 4.87 24.23 -33.19
C GLN A 466 4.88 25.49 -32.32
N THR A 467 4.25 26.55 -32.81
CA THR A 467 4.03 27.78 -32.02
C THR A 467 2.54 28.05 -31.96
N TRP A 468 2.00 28.08 -30.73
CA TRP A 468 0.59 28.29 -30.47
C TRP A 468 0.32 29.69 -29.92
N THR A 469 -0.89 30.20 -30.08
CA THR A 469 -1.30 31.44 -29.44
C THR A 469 -1.53 31.21 -27.95
N GLU A 470 -1.54 32.29 -27.15
CA GLU A 470 -1.85 32.22 -25.71
C GLU A 470 -3.23 31.61 -25.48
N GLU A 471 -4.22 32.05 -26.27
CA GLU A 471 -5.59 31.50 -26.26
C GLU A 471 -5.65 30.00 -26.56
N GLN A 472 -4.85 29.52 -27.52
CA GLN A 472 -4.79 28.10 -27.85
C GLN A 472 -4.20 27.28 -26.69
N ILE A 473 -3.19 27.80 -26.00
CA ILE A 473 -2.59 27.14 -24.83
C ILE A 473 -3.60 27.05 -23.70
N GLU A 474 -4.34 28.13 -23.41
CA GLU A 474 -5.38 28.15 -22.39
C GLU A 474 -6.48 27.12 -22.68
N LYS A 475 -7.04 27.16 -23.87
CA LYS A 475 -8.07 26.20 -24.32
C LYS A 475 -7.62 24.74 -24.24
N LEU A 476 -6.39 24.45 -24.69
CA LEU A 476 -5.82 23.11 -24.56
C LEU A 476 -5.64 22.69 -23.10
N ALA A 477 -5.23 23.61 -22.23
CA ALA A 477 -5.06 23.32 -20.81
C ALA A 477 -6.39 22.89 -20.13
N GLU A 478 -7.51 23.47 -20.57
CA GLU A 478 -8.85 23.07 -20.10
C GLU A 478 -9.20 21.64 -20.54
N THR A 479 -8.80 21.22 -21.75
CA THR A 479 -9.09 19.87 -22.25
C THR A 479 -8.33 18.77 -21.51
N GLN A 480 -7.18 19.08 -20.93
CA GLN A 480 -6.23 18.14 -20.31
C GLN A 480 -5.79 16.98 -21.25
N LEU A 481 -5.86 17.17 -22.56
CA LEU A 481 -5.36 16.20 -23.51
C LEU A 481 -3.87 15.95 -23.35
N SER A 482 -3.47 14.70 -23.47
CA SER A 482 -2.07 14.29 -23.44
C SER A 482 -1.35 14.66 -24.74
N TYR A 483 0.00 14.71 -24.69
CA TYR A 483 0.84 14.90 -25.86
C TYR A 483 0.45 13.96 -27.02
N GLY A 484 0.31 12.66 -26.75
CA GLY A 484 -0.02 11.67 -27.79
C GLY A 484 -1.40 11.88 -28.42
N GLN A 485 -2.38 12.34 -27.63
CA GLN A 485 -3.71 12.66 -28.17
C GLN A 485 -3.66 13.90 -29.05
N ILE A 486 -2.97 14.96 -28.62
CA ILE A 486 -2.82 16.18 -29.42
C ILE A 486 -2.04 15.88 -30.72
N GLU A 487 -0.93 15.16 -30.62
CA GLU A 487 -0.13 14.74 -31.77
C GLU A 487 -0.96 13.90 -32.76
N THR A 488 -1.73 12.95 -32.25
CA THR A 488 -2.59 12.10 -33.09
C THR A 488 -3.66 12.94 -33.80
N ALA A 489 -4.35 13.83 -33.09
CA ALA A 489 -5.39 14.67 -33.67
C ALA A 489 -4.83 15.61 -34.75
N THR A 490 -3.68 16.23 -34.48
CA THR A 490 -3.07 17.23 -35.36
C THR A 490 -2.46 16.65 -36.66
N LYS A 491 -2.29 15.32 -36.75
CA LYS A 491 -1.97 14.63 -38.01
C LYS A 491 -3.09 14.73 -39.03
N TYR A 492 -4.34 14.84 -38.58
CA TYR A 492 -5.52 14.79 -39.45
C TYR A 492 -6.31 16.10 -39.46
N MET A 493 -6.08 17.00 -38.52
CA MET A 493 -6.79 18.28 -38.45
C MET A 493 -5.93 19.37 -37.81
N SER A 494 -6.19 20.66 -38.11
CA SER A 494 -5.55 21.76 -37.40
C SER A 494 -6.02 21.82 -35.96
N LEU A 495 -5.18 22.36 -35.07
CA LEU A 495 -5.51 22.56 -33.68
C LEU A 495 -6.79 23.38 -33.49
N GLN A 496 -7.00 24.41 -34.31
CA GLN A 496 -8.23 25.21 -34.28
C GLN A 496 -9.48 24.38 -34.58
N LYS A 497 -9.39 23.47 -35.56
CA LYS A 497 -10.51 22.54 -35.86
C LYS A 497 -10.78 21.59 -34.70
N LEU A 498 -9.73 21.10 -34.04
CA LEU A 498 -9.89 20.27 -32.84
C LEU A 498 -10.67 21.01 -31.75
N MET A 499 -10.25 22.22 -31.40
CA MET A 499 -10.90 23.03 -30.37
C MET A 499 -12.36 23.36 -30.76
N ASN A 500 -12.62 23.79 -31.98
CA ASN A 500 -13.98 24.09 -32.42
C ASN A 500 -14.92 22.86 -32.38
N ARG A 501 -14.37 21.64 -32.57
CA ARG A 501 -15.15 20.40 -32.44
C ARG A 501 -15.46 20.08 -31.00
N ILE A 502 -14.49 20.26 -30.11
CA ILE A 502 -14.72 20.06 -28.68
C ILE A 502 -15.79 21.04 -28.18
N GLU A 503 -15.71 22.32 -28.53
CA GLU A 503 -16.77 23.32 -28.22
C GLU A 503 -18.14 22.88 -28.76
N LYS A 504 -18.19 22.46 -30.02
CA LYS A 504 -19.43 22.01 -30.66
C LYS A 504 -20.07 20.81 -29.92
N TYR A 505 -19.27 19.81 -29.58
CA TYR A 505 -19.80 18.58 -28.95
C TYR A 505 -20.07 18.74 -27.46
N SER A 506 -19.34 19.60 -26.76
CA SER A 506 -19.59 19.91 -25.35
C SER A 506 -20.78 20.85 -25.16
N GLY A 507 -21.11 21.65 -26.17
CA GLY A 507 -22.06 22.76 -26.04
C GLY A 507 -21.58 23.89 -25.13
N CYS A 508 -20.30 23.88 -24.74
CA CYS A 508 -19.67 24.84 -23.86
C CYS A 508 -18.58 25.61 -24.60
N GLN A 509 -18.49 26.91 -24.36
CA GLN A 509 -17.35 27.71 -24.81
C GLN A 509 -16.21 27.63 -23.79
N PHE A 510 -14.96 27.60 -24.25
CA PHE A 510 -13.77 27.54 -23.40
C PHE A 510 -13.60 28.74 -22.43
N THR A 511 -14.28 29.83 -22.68
CA THR A 511 -14.22 31.05 -21.86
C THR A 511 -15.15 31.07 -20.64
N THR A 512 -15.97 30.03 -20.47
CA THR A 512 -16.96 29.98 -19.39
C THR A 512 -16.30 29.55 -18.07
N ALA A 513 -16.02 30.47 -17.18
CA ALA A 513 -15.39 30.24 -15.85
C ALA A 513 -16.34 29.50 -14.87
N CYS A 514 -16.87 28.34 -15.28
CA CYS A 514 -17.71 27.50 -14.44
C CYS A 514 -17.09 26.10 -14.35
N SER A 515 -16.85 25.62 -13.14
CA SER A 515 -16.24 24.31 -12.89
C SER A 515 -16.98 23.14 -13.54
N SER A 516 -18.30 23.25 -13.71
CA SER A 516 -19.10 22.26 -14.43
C SER A 516 -18.83 22.26 -15.95
N ALA A 517 -18.59 23.42 -16.55
CA ALA A 517 -18.26 23.53 -17.97
C ALA A 517 -16.87 22.95 -18.29
N GLU A 518 -15.86 23.20 -17.44
CA GLU A 518 -14.52 22.59 -17.57
C GLU A 518 -14.61 21.05 -17.57
N GLN A 519 -15.41 20.48 -16.68
CA GLN A 519 -15.58 19.02 -16.62
C GLN A 519 -16.19 18.48 -17.92
N VAL A 520 -17.24 19.16 -18.43
CA VAL A 520 -17.91 18.76 -19.68
C VAL A 520 -16.96 18.85 -20.88
N ILE A 521 -16.17 19.95 -20.97
CA ILE A 521 -15.16 20.12 -22.01
C ILE A 521 -14.12 18.98 -21.97
N ARG A 522 -13.58 18.66 -20.80
CA ARG A 522 -12.60 17.61 -20.61
C ARG A 522 -13.16 16.24 -21.00
N ASP A 523 -14.35 15.90 -20.50
CA ASP A 523 -14.98 14.62 -20.77
C ASP A 523 -15.30 14.46 -22.27
N THR A 524 -15.75 15.54 -22.90
CA THR A 524 -15.99 15.59 -24.34
C THR A 524 -14.70 15.44 -25.15
N ALA A 525 -13.62 16.13 -24.74
CA ALA A 525 -12.34 16.03 -25.39
C ALA A 525 -11.79 14.59 -25.34
N ASN A 526 -11.85 13.94 -24.17
CA ASN A 526 -11.45 12.55 -24.03
C ASN A 526 -12.32 11.61 -24.86
N THR A 527 -13.65 11.74 -24.82
CA THR A 527 -14.57 10.92 -25.64
C THR A 527 -14.27 11.08 -27.13
N TYR A 528 -13.96 12.32 -27.57
CA TYR A 528 -13.62 12.57 -28.96
C TYR A 528 -12.27 11.93 -29.35
N MET A 529 -11.27 12.00 -28.48
CA MET A 529 -9.98 11.36 -28.74
C MET A 529 -10.05 9.83 -28.69
N ASP A 530 -10.87 9.26 -27.81
CA ASP A 530 -11.12 7.81 -27.76
C ASP A 530 -11.83 7.35 -29.04
N TYR A 531 -12.79 8.11 -29.53
CA TYR A 531 -13.47 7.86 -30.81
C TYR A 531 -12.45 7.86 -31.97
N ILE A 532 -11.58 8.87 -32.06
CA ILE A 532 -10.52 8.94 -33.10
C ILE A 532 -9.56 7.74 -32.95
N GLY A 533 -9.12 7.43 -31.74
CA GLY A 533 -8.21 6.32 -31.48
C GLY A 533 -8.78 4.96 -31.91
N MET A 534 -10.05 4.69 -31.58
CA MET A 534 -10.73 3.46 -32.00
C MET A 534 -10.90 3.40 -33.53
N ARG A 535 -11.24 4.51 -34.19
CA ARG A 535 -11.34 4.58 -35.66
C ARG A 535 -10.00 4.23 -36.31
N LEU A 536 -8.91 4.79 -35.81
CA LEU A 536 -7.57 4.50 -36.32
C LEU A 536 -7.19 3.03 -36.11
N ALA A 537 -7.46 2.47 -34.93
CA ALA A 537 -7.20 1.07 -34.62
C ALA A 537 -7.97 0.10 -35.52
N LEU A 538 -9.20 0.47 -35.90
CA LEU A 538 -10.05 -0.29 -36.80
C LEU A 538 -9.75 -0.04 -38.30
N GLY A 539 -8.68 0.74 -38.62
CA GLY A 539 -8.23 0.97 -39.98
C GLY A 539 -9.07 1.96 -40.81
N TYR A 540 -9.91 2.79 -40.16
CA TYR A 540 -10.66 3.82 -40.88
C TYR A 540 -9.76 4.96 -41.36
N ASP A 541 -9.98 5.43 -42.58
CA ASP A 541 -9.26 6.60 -43.13
C ASP A 541 -9.69 7.90 -42.45
N MET A 542 -8.85 8.37 -41.54
CA MET A 542 -9.11 9.61 -40.80
C MET A 542 -8.88 10.90 -41.59
N ASN A 543 -8.45 10.83 -42.86
CA ASN A 543 -8.49 12.00 -43.76
C ASN A 543 -9.92 12.29 -44.23
N ASN A 544 -10.83 11.31 -44.16
CA ASN A 544 -12.23 11.52 -44.46
C ASN A 544 -12.94 12.36 -43.39
N THR A 545 -13.44 13.54 -43.78
CA THR A 545 -14.07 14.48 -42.86
C THR A 545 -15.34 13.93 -42.21
N VAL A 546 -16.05 12.99 -42.83
CA VAL A 546 -17.22 12.32 -42.23
C VAL A 546 -16.84 11.52 -41.00
N TYR A 547 -15.68 10.87 -41.01
CA TYR A 547 -15.17 10.13 -39.87
C TYR A 547 -14.58 11.04 -38.80
N GLN A 548 -14.01 12.19 -39.17
CA GLN A 548 -13.52 13.18 -38.23
C GLN A 548 -14.68 13.91 -37.50
N GLN A 549 -15.85 14.06 -38.11
CA GLN A 549 -16.94 14.89 -37.57
C GLN A 549 -18.27 14.15 -37.61
N PRO A 550 -18.51 13.18 -36.69
CA PRO A 550 -19.79 12.52 -36.58
C PRO A 550 -20.91 13.51 -36.22
N ARG A 551 -22.14 13.24 -36.63
CA ARG A 551 -23.29 14.07 -36.25
C ARG A 551 -23.55 14.05 -34.75
N ASP A 552 -23.50 12.85 -34.16
CA ASP A 552 -23.62 12.58 -32.74
C ASP A 552 -22.35 11.86 -32.30
N LEU A 553 -21.55 12.53 -31.47
CA LEU A 553 -20.28 11.98 -30.98
C LEU A 553 -20.49 10.76 -30.06
N ARG A 554 -21.48 10.83 -29.17
CA ARG A 554 -21.72 9.76 -28.19
C ARG A 554 -22.19 8.49 -28.87
N ALA A 555 -23.16 8.60 -29.75
CA ALA A 555 -23.66 7.45 -30.52
C ALA A 555 -22.57 6.85 -31.43
N ALA A 556 -21.72 7.71 -32.05
CA ALA A 556 -20.61 7.25 -32.87
C ALA A 556 -19.50 6.58 -32.03
N HIS A 557 -19.17 7.09 -30.85
CA HIS A 557 -18.24 6.48 -29.90
C HIS A 557 -18.75 5.10 -29.45
N ASP A 558 -20.00 5.01 -29.01
CA ASP A 558 -20.58 3.74 -28.53
C ASP A 558 -20.56 2.66 -29.63
N LYS A 559 -20.82 3.06 -30.88
CA LYS A 559 -20.68 2.17 -32.03
C LYS A 559 -19.23 1.66 -32.20
N MET A 560 -18.24 2.55 -32.08
CA MET A 560 -16.82 2.15 -32.18
C MET A 560 -16.38 1.25 -31.02
N VAL A 561 -16.89 1.46 -29.81
CA VAL A 561 -16.66 0.56 -28.65
C VAL A 561 -17.17 -0.85 -28.97
N GLN A 562 -18.38 -0.96 -29.55
CA GLN A 562 -18.94 -2.26 -29.92
C GLN A 562 -18.12 -2.95 -31.03
N GLU A 563 -17.72 -2.23 -32.07
CA GLU A 563 -16.88 -2.77 -33.15
C GLU A 563 -15.50 -3.22 -32.63
N SER A 564 -14.83 -2.40 -31.82
CA SER A 564 -13.53 -2.72 -31.23
C SER A 564 -13.58 -3.95 -30.30
N ASN A 565 -14.64 -4.06 -29.50
CA ASN A 565 -14.85 -5.22 -28.63
C ASN A 565 -15.11 -6.49 -29.43
N ARG A 566 -15.83 -6.39 -30.53
CA ARG A 566 -16.09 -7.52 -31.45
C ARG A 566 -14.77 -7.98 -32.09
N GLU A 567 -13.98 -7.08 -32.61
CA GLU A 567 -12.69 -7.41 -33.25
C GLU A 567 -11.71 -8.06 -32.29
N LYS A 568 -11.56 -7.51 -31.07
CA LYS A 568 -10.73 -8.10 -30.02
C LYS A 568 -11.18 -9.51 -29.65
N MET A 569 -12.50 -9.74 -29.67
CA MET A 569 -13.06 -11.07 -29.37
C MET A 569 -12.77 -12.06 -30.51
N ASP A 570 -12.93 -11.62 -31.76
CA ASP A 570 -12.65 -12.44 -32.94
C ASP A 570 -11.14 -12.78 -33.04
N GLU A 571 -10.27 -11.83 -32.66
CA GLU A 571 -8.83 -12.07 -32.57
C GLU A 571 -8.50 -13.11 -31.47
N ARG A 572 -9.05 -12.94 -30.27
CA ARG A 572 -8.89 -13.91 -29.18
C ARG A 572 -9.36 -15.31 -29.55
N ILE A 573 -10.48 -15.41 -30.26
CA ILE A 573 -10.99 -16.70 -30.74
C ILE A 573 -10.02 -17.30 -31.76
N ARG A 574 -9.51 -16.52 -32.71
CA ARG A 574 -8.52 -16.97 -33.70
C ARG A 574 -7.25 -17.50 -33.03
N GLU A 575 -6.69 -16.73 -32.09
CA GLU A 575 -5.53 -17.15 -31.31
C GLU A 575 -5.78 -18.44 -30.52
N ALA A 576 -6.94 -18.54 -29.85
CA ALA A 576 -7.30 -19.72 -29.08
C ALA A 576 -7.48 -20.96 -29.98
N GLU A 577 -8.12 -20.83 -31.14
CA GLU A 577 -8.27 -21.92 -32.12
C GLU A 577 -6.91 -22.41 -32.66
N GLN A 578 -6.00 -21.48 -32.95
CA GLN A 578 -4.65 -21.82 -33.41
C GLN A 578 -3.82 -22.49 -32.32
N LYS A 579 -3.82 -21.91 -31.12
CA LYS A 579 -3.01 -22.38 -29.99
C LYS A 579 -3.49 -23.71 -29.41
N TYR A 580 -4.80 -23.96 -29.42
CA TYR A 580 -5.45 -25.12 -28.78
C TYR A 580 -6.18 -26.01 -29.81
N SER A 581 -5.55 -26.30 -30.90
CA SER A 581 -6.09 -27.05 -32.06
C SER A 581 -6.54 -28.49 -31.73
N ASN A 582 -5.92 -29.12 -30.69
CA ASN A 582 -6.28 -30.47 -30.26
C ASN A 582 -7.71 -30.56 -29.70
N ILE A 583 -8.29 -29.48 -29.23
CA ILE A 583 -9.69 -29.48 -28.77
C ILE A 583 -10.63 -29.88 -29.90
N ARG A 584 -10.45 -29.30 -31.06
CA ARG A 584 -11.27 -29.60 -32.26
C ARG A 584 -10.95 -30.99 -32.82
N SER A 585 -9.67 -31.34 -32.93
CA SER A 585 -9.26 -32.64 -33.52
C SER A 585 -9.71 -33.83 -32.67
N ASN A 586 -9.71 -33.69 -31.34
CA ASN A 586 -10.13 -34.76 -30.42
C ASN A 586 -11.65 -34.80 -30.15
N TYR A 587 -12.42 -33.86 -30.63
CA TYR A 587 -13.86 -33.72 -30.31
C TYR A 587 -14.64 -35.03 -30.58
N ARG A 588 -14.47 -35.66 -31.76
CA ARG A 588 -15.22 -36.90 -32.12
C ARG A 588 -14.91 -38.03 -31.14
N LYS A 589 -13.64 -38.21 -30.80
CA LYS A 589 -13.20 -39.21 -29.84
C LYS A 589 -13.80 -38.96 -28.45
N LEU A 590 -13.70 -37.71 -27.97
CA LEU A 590 -14.24 -37.33 -26.67
C LEU A 590 -15.76 -37.42 -26.63
N ARG A 591 -16.44 -37.04 -27.72
CA ARG A 591 -17.90 -37.14 -27.82
C ARG A 591 -18.37 -38.62 -27.68
N ASN A 592 -17.70 -39.56 -28.30
CA ASN A 592 -18.03 -40.99 -28.16
C ASN A 592 -17.95 -41.48 -26.72
N ILE A 593 -17.09 -40.88 -25.90
CA ILE A 593 -16.90 -41.23 -24.48
C ILE A 593 -17.88 -40.47 -23.59
N TYR A 594 -17.91 -39.15 -23.69
CA TYR A 594 -18.53 -38.25 -22.71
C TYR A 594 -19.93 -37.74 -23.08
N PHE A 595 -20.44 -38.07 -24.27
CA PHE A 595 -21.78 -37.68 -24.64
C PHE A 595 -22.83 -38.52 -23.92
N TYR A 596 -23.82 -37.81 -23.35
CA TYR A 596 -25.02 -38.42 -22.77
C TYR A 596 -26.21 -37.45 -22.90
N GLU A 597 -27.40 -38.02 -23.11
CA GLU A 597 -28.65 -37.25 -23.11
C GLU A 597 -29.78 -38.04 -22.50
N ASP A 598 -30.73 -37.36 -21.91
CA ASP A 598 -32.00 -37.91 -21.45
C ASP A 598 -33.18 -36.99 -21.94
N ASP A 599 -34.34 -37.09 -21.31
CA ASP A 599 -35.50 -36.26 -21.71
C ASP A 599 -35.34 -34.77 -21.41
N ALA A 600 -34.54 -34.39 -20.45
CA ALA A 600 -34.39 -33.02 -19.98
C ALA A 600 -33.09 -32.34 -20.44
N TYR A 601 -31.96 -33.08 -20.41
CA TYR A 601 -30.66 -32.49 -20.62
C TYR A 601 -29.76 -33.28 -21.56
N MET A 602 -28.83 -32.56 -22.18
CA MET A 602 -27.75 -33.12 -22.99
C MET A 602 -26.41 -32.61 -22.44
N ILE A 603 -25.43 -33.51 -22.32
CA ILE A 603 -24.06 -33.14 -21.99
C ILE A 603 -23.10 -33.66 -23.06
N ARG A 604 -22.17 -32.82 -23.48
CA ARG A 604 -21.15 -33.15 -24.47
C ARG A 604 -19.84 -32.41 -24.24
N PRO A 605 -18.69 -32.87 -24.75
CA PRO A 605 -17.45 -32.12 -24.77
C PRO A 605 -17.60 -30.83 -25.59
N ALA A 606 -16.76 -29.84 -25.29
CA ALA A 606 -16.61 -28.65 -26.12
C ALA A 606 -16.13 -29.06 -27.52
N ARG A 607 -16.73 -28.45 -28.56
CA ARG A 607 -16.44 -28.72 -29.98
C ARG A 607 -15.12 -28.09 -30.43
N SER A 608 -14.74 -26.95 -29.82
CA SER A 608 -13.59 -26.15 -30.23
C SER A 608 -13.15 -25.19 -29.12
N ALA A 609 -11.98 -24.59 -29.28
CA ALA A 609 -11.51 -23.53 -28.39
C ALA A 609 -12.44 -22.31 -28.42
N LYS A 610 -12.96 -21.95 -29.62
CA LYS A 610 -13.98 -20.92 -29.80
C LYS A 610 -15.17 -21.13 -28.85
N GLU A 611 -15.73 -22.34 -28.84
CA GLU A 611 -16.90 -22.64 -28.01
C GLU A 611 -16.62 -22.44 -26.51
N ILE A 612 -15.43 -22.82 -26.02
CA ILE A 612 -15.05 -22.62 -24.63
C ILE A 612 -14.89 -21.11 -24.30
N VAL A 613 -14.31 -20.33 -25.22
CA VAL A 613 -14.16 -18.89 -25.06
C VAL A 613 -15.53 -18.18 -25.04
N GLU A 614 -16.42 -18.56 -25.96
CA GLU A 614 -17.79 -18.01 -26.04
C GLU A 614 -18.63 -18.39 -24.82
N GLU A 615 -18.50 -19.65 -24.33
CA GLU A 615 -19.15 -20.12 -23.11
C GLU A 615 -18.78 -19.25 -21.89
N GLY A 616 -17.48 -19.01 -21.70
CA GLY A 616 -17.01 -18.15 -20.61
C GLY A 616 -17.54 -16.72 -20.69
N ARG A 617 -17.66 -16.18 -21.90
CA ARG A 617 -18.22 -14.85 -22.14
C ARG A 617 -19.71 -14.79 -21.82
N ILE A 618 -20.50 -15.75 -22.33
CA ILE A 618 -21.96 -15.74 -22.18
C ILE A 618 -22.36 -16.02 -20.73
N LEU A 619 -21.72 -17.00 -20.10
CA LEU A 619 -22.01 -17.37 -18.71
C LEU A 619 -21.26 -16.50 -17.67
N HIS A 620 -20.48 -15.52 -18.12
CA HIS A 620 -19.72 -14.62 -17.23
C HIS A 620 -18.86 -15.34 -16.20
N HIS A 621 -18.12 -16.39 -16.64
CA HIS A 621 -17.18 -17.12 -15.78
C HIS A 621 -15.86 -17.44 -16.48
N CYS A 622 -14.87 -17.91 -15.74
CA CYS A 622 -13.47 -17.98 -16.17
C CYS A 622 -13.10 -19.13 -17.12
N VAL A 623 -14.05 -19.97 -17.57
CA VAL A 623 -13.75 -21.16 -18.40
C VAL A 623 -13.08 -20.81 -19.73
N GLY A 624 -13.36 -19.64 -20.29
CA GLY A 624 -12.70 -19.14 -21.52
C GLY A 624 -11.23 -18.73 -21.34
N GLY A 625 -10.66 -18.91 -20.14
CA GLY A 625 -9.27 -18.59 -19.84
C GLY A 625 -8.29 -19.65 -20.31
N ASP A 626 -7.05 -19.23 -20.58
CA ASP A 626 -5.95 -20.09 -21.07
C ASP A 626 -5.71 -21.35 -20.22
N ASN A 627 -5.97 -21.27 -18.92
CA ASN A 627 -5.78 -22.43 -18.02
C ASN A 627 -6.71 -23.59 -18.37
N TYR A 628 -7.99 -23.31 -18.63
CA TYR A 628 -8.99 -24.35 -18.98
C TYR A 628 -8.80 -24.85 -20.40
N LEU A 629 -8.55 -23.93 -21.35
CA LEU A 629 -8.22 -24.25 -22.73
C LEU A 629 -7.04 -25.22 -22.83
N ARG A 630 -5.95 -24.90 -22.09
CA ARG A 630 -4.74 -25.72 -22.06
C ARG A 630 -5.00 -27.10 -21.44
N LYS A 631 -5.72 -27.15 -20.30
CA LYS A 631 -6.04 -28.44 -19.66
C LYS A 631 -6.83 -29.35 -20.59
N HIS A 632 -7.83 -28.80 -21.29
CA HIS A 632 -8.64 -29.53 -22.25
C HIS A 632 -7.81 -29.99 -23.48
N ASN A 633 -7.01 -29.07 -24.02
CA ASN A 633 -6.13 -29.36 -25.15
C ASN A 633 -5.11 -30.46 -24.86
N ASP A 634 -4.53 -30.43 -23.65
CA ASP A 634 -3.48 -31.37 -23.20
C ASP A 634 -4.06 -32.66 -22.60
N GLY A 635 -5.39 -32.82 -22.55
CA GLY A 635 -6.07 -33.99 -22.00
C GLY A 635 -5.90 -34.16 -20.49
N ARG A 636 -5.68 -33.09 -19.73
CA ARG A 636 -5.58 -33.15 -18.26
C ARG A 636 -6.93 -33.11 -17.55
N SER A 637 -7.86 -32.35 -18.08
CA SER A 637 -9.28 -32.36 -17.74
C SER A 637 -10.06 -31.93 -18.97
N TYR A 638 -11.33 -32.30 -19.04
CA TYR A 638 -12.17 -31.93 -20.16
C TYR A 638 -13.31 -31.02 -19.74
N ILE A 639 -13.61 -30.04 -20.59
CA ILE A 639 -14.74 -29.12 -20.42
C ILE A 639 -15.92 -29.70 -21.20
N LEU A 640 -17.00 -29.95 -20.48
CA LEU A 640 -18.25 -30.45 -21.02
C LEU A 640 -19.31 -29.33 -20.95
N MET A 641 -20.13 -29.26 -21.99
CA MET A 641 -21.24 -28.33 -22.14
C MET A 641 -22.53 -29.06 -21.79
N LEU A 642 -23.18 -28.68 -20.70
CA LEU A 642 -24.50 -29.18 -20.33
C LEU A 642 -25.55 -28.21 -20.77
N ARG A 643 -26.55 -28.70 -21.48
CA ARG A 643 -27.62 -27.95 -22.13
C ARG A 643 -28.99 -28.53 -21.80
N PHE A 644 -30.05 -27.74 -21.92
CA PHE A 644 -31.40 -28.30 -22.05
C PHE A 644 -31.56 -29.00 -23.42
N LYS A 645 -32.28 -30.09 -23.45
CA LYS A 645 -32.43 -30.90 -24.67
C LYS A 645 -33.16 -30.14 -25.79
N ASP A 646 -34.09 -29.27 -25.44
CA ASP A 646 -34.82 -28.39 -26.36
C ASP A 646 -34.03 -27.14 -26.79
N LYS A 647 -32.88 -26.85 -26.10
CA LYS A 647 -32.07 -25.66 -26.32
C LYS A 647 -30.56 -25.99 -26.34
N THR A 648 -30.18 -26.86 -27.26
CA THR A 648 -28.81 -27.45 -27.28
C THR A 648 -27.70 -26.49 -27.59
N GLU A 649 -27.98 -25.30 -28.15
CA GLU A 649 -26.98 -24.28 -28.47
C GLU A 649 -26.93 -23.15 -27.41
N GLU A 650 -27.91 -23.07 -26.49
CA GLU A 650 -27.93 -22.08 -25.44
C GLU A 650 -27.04 -22.53 -24.25
N PRO A 651 -26.04 -21.75 -23.83
CA PRO A 651 -25.23 -22.04 -22.65
C PRO A 651 -26.08 -22.15 -21.38
N TYR A 652 -25.87 -23.21 -20.60
CA TYR A 652 -26.57 -23.38 -19.32
C TYR A 652 -25.63 -23.69 -18.18
N ILE A 653 -24.89 -24.78 -18.25
CA ILE A 653 -23.90 -25.18 -17.25
C ILE A 653 -22.64 -25.70 -17.93
N THR A 654 -21.50 -25.28 -17.44
CA THR A 654 -20.18 -25.81 -17.80
C THR A 654 -19.71 -26.78 -16.74
N VAL A 655 -19.23 -27.94 -17.15
CA VAL A 655 -18.73 -29.00 -16.27
C VAL A 655 -17.28 -29.30 -16.59
N GLU A 656 -16.39 -29.24 -15.62
CA GLU A 656 -15.00 -29.74 -15.74
C GLU A 656 -14.94 -31.16 -15.18
N ILE A 657 -14.51 -32.12 -16.00
CA ILE A 657 -14.36 -33.53 -15.64
C ILE A 657 -12.90 -33.95 -15.72
N SER A 658 -12.48 -34.83 -14.82
CA SER A 658 -11.15 -35.46 -14.85
C SER A 658 -10.98 -36.36 -16.07
N SER A 659 -9.81 -36.32 -16.71
CA SER A 659 -9.48 -37.21 -17.82
C SER A 659 -9.16 -38.67 -17.37
N ASN A 660 -8.72 -38.84 -16.13
CA ASN A 660 -8.20 -40.09 -15.60
C ASN A 660 -9.25 -40.94 -14.84
N LYS A 661 -10.34 -40.30 -14.42
CA LYS A 661 -11.40 -40.89 -13.61
C LYS A 661 -12.75 -40.31 -14.03
N PRO A 662 -13.86 -41.08 -13.93
CA PRO A 662 -15.21 -40.50 -14.07
C PRO A 662 -15.58 -39.69 -12.82
N GLU A 663 -14.98 -38.52 -12.70
CA GLU A 663 -15.12 -37.61 -11.56
C GLU A 663 -15.26 -36.15 -12.04
N ILE A 664 -16.30 -35.48 -11.59
CA ILE A 664 -16.51 -34.04 -11.86
C ILE A 664 -15.65 -33.25 -10.89
N ILE A 665 -14.76 -32.41 -11.44
CA ILE A 665 -13.90 -31.52 -10.68
C ILE A 665 -14.71 -30.33 -10.18
N GLN A 666 -15.51 -29.72 -11.09
CA GLN A 666 -16.39 -28.60 -10.79
C GLN A 666 -17.47 -28.44 -11.86
N TRP A 667 -18.51 -27.70 -11.51
CA TRP A 667 -19.54 -27.31 -12.45
C TRP A 667 -20.18 -25.97 -12.04
N HIS A 668 -20.47 -25.10 -13.01
CA HIS A 668 -20.98 -23.76 -12.80
C HIS A 668 -21.87 -23.34 -13.96
N GLY A 669 -22.94 -22.60 -13.64
CA GLY A 669 -23.74 -21.85 -14.58
C GLY A 669 -23.34 -20.36 -14.61
N GLU A 670 -24.24 -19.50 -14.99
CA GLU A 670 -24.00 -18.05 -15.10
C GLU A 670 -23.47 -17.44 -13.79
N ARG A 671 -22.38 -16.64 -13.91
CA ARG A 671 -21.70 -15.97 -12.79
C ARG A 671 -21.30 -16.90 -11.66
N ASP A 672 -20.78 -18.07 -12.02
CA ASP A 672 -20.35 -19.12 -11.11
C ASP A 672 -21.44 -19.66 -10.17
N ARG A 673 -22.72 -19.40 -10.46
CA ARG A 673 -23.84 -19.93 -9.69
C ARG A 673 -24.05 -21.40 -9.98
N LYS A 674 -24.71 -22.10 -9.06
CA LYS A 674 -25.13 -23.51 -9.22
C LYS A 674 -26.66 -23.53 -9.36
N PRO A 675 -27.20 -23.36 -10.57
CA PRO A 675 -28.65 -23.38 -10.76
C PRO A 675 -29.21 -24.75 -10.40
N ASP A 676 -30.37 -24.78 -9.74
CA ASP A 676 -31.05 -25.99 -9.27
C ASP A 676 -30.10 -27.04 -8.66
N ALA A 677 -29.24 -26.58 -7.73
CA ALA A 677 -28.10 -27.37 -7.24
C ALA A 677 -28.46 -28.79 -6.78
N LYS A 678 -29.63 -28.98 -6.15
CA LYS A 678 -30.07 -30.27 -5.63
C LYS A 678 -30.41 -31.27 -6.73
N ASN A 679 -31.18 -30.86 -7.74
CA ASN A 679 -31.56 -31.74 -8.86
C ASN A 679 -30.40 -31.94 -9.83
N MET A 680 -29.65 -30.87 -10.09
CA MET A 680 -28.47 -30.95 -10.94
C MET A 680 -27.39 -31.90 -10.36
N GLN A 681 -27.18 -31.86 -9.06
CA GLN A 681 -26.23 -32.77 -8.40
C GLN A 681 -26.66 -34.25 -8.49
N LYS A 682 -27.99 -34.50 -8.43
CA LYS A 682 -28.55 -35.84 -8.66
C LYS A 682 -28.35 -36.29 -10.11
N TRP A 683 -28.62 -35.38 -11.07
CA TRP A 683 -28.46 -35.64 -12.50
C TRP A 683 -26.99 -35.93 -12.84
N LEU A 684 -26.09 -35.11 -12.37
CA LEU A 684 -24.63 -35.29 -12.58
C LEU A 684 -24.11 -36.60 -11.97
N LYS A 685 -24.63 -37.02 -10.82
CA LYS A 685 -24.31 -38.37 -10.24
C LYS A 685 -24.83 -39.49 -11.13
N HIS A 686 -26.02 -39.36 -11.68
CA HIS A 686 -26.55 -40.36 -12.63
C HIS A 686 -25.69 -40.39 -13.89
N TYR A 687 -25.37 -39.25 -14.47
CA TYR A 687 -24.45 -39.17 -15.62
C TYR A 687 -23.11 -39.87 -15.36
N LEU A 688 -22.48 -39.65 -14.21
CA LEU A 688 -21.22 -40.30 -13.86
C LEU A 688 -21.34 -41.80 -13.78
N LYS A 689 -22.46 -42.34 -13.31
CA LYS A 689 -22.73 -43.78 -13.30
C LYS A 689 -22.79 -44.33 -14.73
N GLN A 690 -23.56 -43.69 -15.61
CA GLN A 690 -23.68 -44.05 -17.02
C GLN A 690 -22.33 -43.95 -17.76
N LEU A 691 -21.55 -42.93 -17.47
CA LEU A 691 -20.21 -42.75 -18.03
C LEU A 691 -19.27 -43.88 -17.63
N LYS A 692 -19.31 -44.29 -16.37
CA LYS A 692 -18.49 -45.41 -15.87
C LYS A 692 -18.84 -46.75 -16.55
N GLU A 693 -20.12 -47.05 -16.64
CA GLU A 693 -20.61 -48.28 -17.34
C GLU A 693 -20.18 -48.25 -18.82
N LYS A 694 -20.31 -47.11 -19.50
CA LYS A 694 -19.88 -46.93 -20.89
C LYS A 694 -18.36 -47.12 -21.08
N GLN A 695 -17.54 -46.56 -20.16
CA GLN A 695 -16.08 -46.73 -20.22
C GLN A 695 -15.65 -48.17 -19.98
N GLU A 696 -16.32 -48.90 -19.06
CA GLU A 696 -16.09 -50.32 -18.83
C GLU A 696 -16.44 -51.17 -20.06
N MET A 697 -17.52 -50.85 -20.77
CA MET A 697 -17.88 -51.50 -22.02
C MET A 697 -16.85 -51.23 -23.12
N LEU A 698 -16.43 -49.99 -23.30
CA LEU A 698 -15.42 -49.60 -24.30
C LEU A 698 -14.06 -50.27 -24.01
N ALA A 699 -13.68 -50.44 -22.75
CA ALA A 699 -12.46 -51.13 -22.35
C ALA A 699 -12.50 -52.67 -22.59
N LYS A 700 -13.71 -53.28 -22.64
CA LYS A 700 -13.90 -54.70 -22.97
C LYS A 700 -13.91 -54.96 -24.47
N THR A 701 -14.14 -53.94 -25.29
CA THR A 701 -14.24 -54.04 -26.76
C THR A 701 -12.99 -53.52 -27.49
N ALA A 702 -12.04 -52.91 -26.78
CA ALA A 702 -10.73 -52.51 -27.28
C ALA A 702 -9.66 -53.53 -26.89
#